data_5283df08dd2cdf90a3482013dfa8fcea
#
_entry.id   5283df08dd2cdf90a3482013dfa8fcea
#
_cell.length_a   1.000
_cell.length_b   1.000
_cell.length_c   1.000
_cell.angle_alpha   90.00
_cell.angle_beta   90.00
_cell.angle_gamma   90.00
#
_symmetry.space_group_name_H-M   'P 1'
#
loop_
_entity.id
_entity.type
_entity.pdbx_description
1 polymer ?
#
loop_
_entity_poly.entity_id
_entity_poly.type
_entity_poly.pdbx_seq_one_letter_code
_entity_poly.pdbx_strand_id
1 'polypeptide(L)'
;MIFECKLGTKYLEKYSKDNEKSLDFSNDAISRYALNGALHYARVALQNESLKQEHYKEIIAIGIAADSEQSVGIKIACVFADSSLAYKEIKRTNLDFLENDKSFTHFYKQECALTEEDKHLILIRGKWHLSYHSAQLNKLMHNHNITAPQRVLYIAGMILSMQSVMSNEYRILTKGLSPADLQGLQDEGFRDGQLVFERIEEFLKVKVPDSIKRKLMLDSFNEIRKDSDRDKIPKNFTYKEGEKKNPNHKIIAHILKEPSSINKQIFAYIYTHIYKEIDGLNGHLDIMGECYSEFLKYALGDGKELGIVLTPPYVTKMMAQILEITSNDKVMDLATGSAGFLISSMELMIEDVYKKHSKHSTHANKAILELKTKQLLGIEYNAEMFALATANMILRGDGSSKIYKANTFETDDKLYESFLPTRILLNPPFTWDYNGLPFIEFGLDRMQRHGLGAIIIQDSAGNGQATPITKSILSKHSLKASIKMPLDLFQPMAGVQTSIYIFEAQIPHDFDKPVKFIDFRNDGYKRTKRSLQELDRPLQRYEDILKIYKQGLNAKIDNTRYENPINLEEIYVEDFISTEGNDWNFDQHRKIDTKPTLEDFKKCVSEYLAWEVSNVLKNATQEIKAGAKGGTEGNALSPRLRELEKNFRQNGGEWREFRIGELFDIDNTWIYGKNRQYKTKFYEPDNETIPVISGVTINNGVNYYTKDSDIPQDEIFSDSLTISTRGAYSGTVTYHDGKFALANNILVMHLPKEWTKRAKIYFAALVSKLGYGGFNNYPRKETLKNDVITLPVLPTQANSVRHCEAFKPKQSTQNDGQGDCHEKSSDFSRNDENEAENRAYTLAFDYMESYIKELEAERIQELEAYLKVTGLNDYTLTEQEQAALKAFENLSTANERERERERESKRHARAA
;
A
#
# COMPACT_ATOMS: atom_id res chain seq x y z
N MET A 1 -19.05 21.61 31.92
CA MET A 1 -19.86 21.60 30.69
C MET A 1 -19.81 22.98 30.05
N ILE A 2 -19.79 23.02 28.71
CA ILE A 2 -19.81 24.26 27.93
C ILE A 2 -21.02 24.23 27.01
N PHE A 3 -21.83 25.29 27.07
CA PHE A 3 -23.03 25.45 26.26
C PHE A 3 -22.79 26.57 25.23
N GLU A 4 -23.20 26.34 24.00
CA GLU A 4 -23.23 27.34 22.96
C GLU A 4 -24.61 27.33 22.29
N CYS A 5 -25.26 28.50 22.23
CA CYS A 5 -26.61 28.64 21.70
C CYS A 5 -26.59 29.49 20.42
N LYS A 6 -27.35 29.06 19.41
CA LYS A 6 -27.53 29.81 18.13
C LYS A 6 -29.00 29.93 17.78
N LEU A 7 -29.35 31.03 17.13
CA LEU A 7 -30.66 31.21 16.57
C LEU A 7 -30.73 30.55 15.17
N GLY A 8 -31.68 29.65 15.01
CA GLY A 8 -31.90 28.89 13.77
C GLY A 8 -31.31 27.47 13.81
N THR A 9 -32.17 26.44 13.71
CA THR A 9 -31.79 25.01 13.78
C THR A 9 -30.76 24.62 12.76
N LYS A 10 -30.69 25.28 11.62
CA LYS A 10 -29.66 25.11 10.56
C LYS A 10 -28.24 25.44 11.05
N TYR A 11 -28.09 26.11 12.17
CA TYR A 11 -26.81 26.48 12.76
C TYR A 11 -26.43 25.57 13.94
N LEU A 12 -26.99 24.36 14.02
CA LEU A 12 -26.69 23.41 15.08
C LEU A 12 -25.26 22.86 14.95
N GLU A 13 -24.89 22.35 13.79
CA GLU A 13 -23.58 21.74 13.52
C GLU A 13 -23.16 21.88 12.05
N LYS A 14 -21.87 21.80 11.77
CA LYS A 14 -21.31 21.81 10.42
C LYS A 14 -20.13 20.83 10.34
N TYR A 15 -20.20 19.91 9.39
CA TYR A 15 -19.13 18.98 9.08
C TYR A 15 -18.17 19.55 8.03
N SER A 16 -16.95 19.06 8.04
CA SER A 16 -15.95 19.40 7.05
C SER A 16 -16.36 18.91 5.66
N LYS A 17 -16.14 19.72 4.63
CA LYS A 17 -16.38 19.31 3.24
C LYS A 17 -15.44 18.19 2.77
N ASP A 18 -14.26 18.14 3.36
CA ASP A 18 -13.22 17.18 3.00
C ASP A 18 -13.31 15.89 3.81
N ASN A 19 -14.07 15.90 4.91
CA ASN A 19 -14.31 14.74 5.76
C ASN A 19 -15.66 14.85 6.49
N GLU A 20 -16.67 14.18 5.93
CA GLU A 20 -18.05 14.17 6.48
C GLU A 20 -18.15 13.53 7.88
N LYS A 21 -17.09 12.86 8.35
CA LYS A 21 -17.02 12.25 9.69
C LYS A 21 -16.40 13.18 10.74
N SER A 22 -15.97 14.38 10.36
CA SER A 22 -15.35 15.35 11.26
C SER A 22 -16.03 16.71 11.17
N LEU A 23 -16.30 17.32 12.32
CA LEU A 23 -16.84 18.67 12.38
C LEU A 23 -15.87 19.70 11.79
N ASP A 24 -16.39 20.74 11.16
CA ASP A 24 -15.60 21.86 10.61
C ASP A 24 -15.14 22.79 11.76
N PHE A 25 -13.83 22.98 11.89
CA PHE A 25 -13.21 23.87 12.88
C PHE A 25 -12.68 25.18 12.27
N SER A 26 -13.17 25.55 11.08
CA SER A 26 -12.92 26.88 10.54
C SER A 26 -13.53 27.98 11.43
N ASN A 27 -12.93 29.18 11.43
CA ASN A 27 -13.45 30.31 12.19
C ASN A 27 -14.91 30.61 11.88
N ASP A 28 -15.35 30.41 10.63
CA ASP A 28 -16.73 30.57 10.20
C ASP A 28 -17.63 29.51 10.89
N ALA A 29 -17.20 28.24 10.93
CA ALA A 29 -17.97 27.20 11.57
C ALA A 29 -18.05 27.38 13.09
N ILE A 30 -16.92 27.69 13.74
CA ILE A 30 -16.86 27.96 15.18
C ILE A 30 -17.78 29.12 15.57
N SER A 31 -17.80 30.20 14.80
CA SER A 31 -18.59 31.38 15.13
C SER A 31 -20.10 31.21 14.87
N ARG A 32 -20.49 30.44 13.87
CA ARG A 32 -21.86 30.31 13.40
C ARG A 32 -22.61 29.09 13.91
N TYR A 33 -21.91 27.99 14.22
CA TYR A 33 -22.58 26.74 14.57
C TYR A 33 -22.40 26.39 16.04
N ALA A 34 -23.49 25.99 16.70
CA ALA A 34 -23.53 25.80 18.14
C ALA A 34 -22.58 24.71 18.64
N LEU A 35 -22.64 23.50 18.08
CA LEU A 35 -21.76 22.41 18.49
C LEU A 35 -20.28 22.70 18.18
N ASN A 36 -19.98 23.27 17.00
CA ASN A 36 -18.62 23.61 16.61
C ASN A 36 -18.00 24.65 17.56
N GLY A 37 -18.78 25.66 17.97
CA GLY A 37 -18.38 26.65 18.96
C GLY A 37 -18.16 26.04 20.35
N ALA A 38 -19.13 25.28 20.85
CA ALA A 38 -19.03 24.62 22.16
C ALA A 38 -17.81 23.71 22.26
N LEU A 39 -17.54 22.93 21.23
CA LEU A 39 -16.37 22.06 21.14
C LEU A 39 -15.05 22.86 21.09
N HIS A 40 -15.01 23.95 20.34
CA HIS A 40 -13.83 24.81 20.30
C HIS A 40 -13.51 25.36 21.70
N TYR A 41 -14.52 25.90 22.42
CA TYR A 41 -14.31 26.43 23.76
C TYR A 41 -13.94 25.34 24.76
N ALA A 42 -14.51 24.13 24.64
CA ALA A 42 -14.15 22.99 25.48
C ALA A 42 -12.67 22.61 25.32
N ARG A 43 -12.18 22.60 24.08
CA ARG A 43 -10.77 22.35 23.76
C ARG A 43 -9.85 23.41 24.33
N VAL A 44 -10.18 24.68 24.12
CA VAL A 44 -9.40 25.80 24.68
C VAL A 44 -9.35 25.75 26.20
N ALA A 45 -10.47 25.41 26.84
CA ALA A 45 -10.53 25.27 28.30
C ALA A 45 -9.64 24.13 28.79
N LEU A 46 -9.66 22.97 28.17
CA LEU A 46 -8.79 21.83 28.54
C LEU A 46 -7.30 22.10 28.29
N GLN A 47 -6.97 23.04 27.41
CA GLN A 47 -5.58 23.45 27.17
C GLN A 47 -5.07 24.48 28.19
N ASN A 48 -5.96 25.04 29.01
CA ASN A 48 -5.58 26.04 30.02
C ASN A 48 -4.84 25.34 31.16
N GLU A 49 -3.61 25.80 31.48
CA GLU A 49 -2.76 25.21 32.51
C GLU A 49 -3.40 25.27 33.90
N SER A 50 -4.19 26.30 34.20
CA SER A 50 -4.93 26.42 35.47
C SER A 50 -5.97 25.32 35.62
N LEU A 51 -6.70 24.98 34.56
CA LEU A 51 -7.69 23.90 34.58
C LEU A 51 -7.03 22.52 34.57
N LYS A 52 -5.86 22.38 33.98
CA LYS A 52 -5.04 21.15 34.07
C LYS A 52 -4.60 20.87 35.52
N GLN A 53 -4.28 21.92 36.30
CA GLN A 53 -3.93 21.78 37.71
C GLN A 53 -5.09 21.36 38.58
N GLU A 54 -6.34 21.70 38.22
CA GLU A 54 -7.57 21.28 38.90
C GLU A 54 -8.03 19.85 38.54
N HIS A 55 -7.24 19.12 37.72
CA HIS A 55 -7.50 17.72 37.33
C HIS A 55 -8.77 17.47 36.48
N TYR A 56 -9.24 18.46 35.72
CA TYR A 56 -10.28 18.22 34.73
C TYR A 56 -9.79 17.29 33.60
N LYS A 57 -10.39 16.12 33.49
CA LYS A 57 -10.04 15.13 32.50
C LYS A 57 -10.88 15.22 31.23
N GLU A 58 -12.08 15.77 31.36
CA GLU A 58 -13.09 15.79 30.32
C GLU A 58 -13.98 17.01 30.42
N ILE A 59 -14.47 17.53 29.29
CA ILE A 59 -15.48 18.59 29.23
C ILE A 59 -16.58 18.16 28.27
N ILE A 60 -17.84 18.26 28.75
CA ILE A 60 -19.00 18.03 27.90
C ILE A 60 -19.35 19.33 27.18
N ALA A 61 -19.36 19.30 25.86
CA ALA A 61 -19.73 20.40 24.97
C ALA A 61 -21.16 20.18 24.47
N ILE A 62 -22.02 21.18 24.61
CA ILE A 62 -23.44 21.11 24.27
C ILE A 62 -23.77 22.26 23.31
N GLY A 63 -24.14 21.92 22.10
CA GLY A 63 -24.63 22.85 21.10
C GLY A 63 -26.16 22.85 21.09
N ILE A 64 -26.78 24.03 21.20
CA ILE A 64 -28.22 24.22 21.12
C ILE A 64 -28.53 25.20 20.00
N ALA A 65 -29.45 24.85 19.11
CA ALA A 65 -29.91 25.76 18.08
C ALA A 65 -31.44 25.67 17.95
N ALA A 66 -32.12 26.83 17.95
CA ALA A 66 -33.58 26.88 17.97
C ALA A 66 -34.12 27.92 17.00
N ASP A 67 -35.20 27.56 16.30
CA ASP A 67 -36.04 28.50 15.52
C ASP A 67 -37.23 29.04 16.38
N SER A 68 -37.73 28.22 17.32
CA SER A 68 -38.78 28.51 18.26
C SER A 68 -38.72 27.58 19.45
N GLU A 69 -39.56 27.81 20.48
CA GLU A 69 -39.65 26.90 21.63
C GLU A 69 -40.03 25.45 21.25
N GLN A 70 -40.72 25.27 20.15
CA GLN A 70 -41.13 23.97 19.62
C GLN A 70 -40.13 23.35 18.63
N SER A 71 -39.15 24.11 18.17
CA SER A 71 -38.14 23.66 17.19
C SER A 71 -36.73 23.92 17.75
N VAL A 72 -36.29 23.01 18.60
CA VAL A 72 -34.98 23.06 19.28
C VAL A 72 -34.16 21.85 18.86
N GLY A 73 -33.00 22.06 18.32
CA GLY A 73 -31.97 21.03 18.07
C GLY A 73 -30.90 21.06 19.15
N ILE A 74 -30.54 19.86 19.65
CA ILE A 74 -29.50 19.69 20.66
C ILE A 74 -28.51 18.66 20.15
N LYS A 75 -27.24 18.97 20.31
CA LYS A 75 -26.12 18.06 20.04
C LYS A 75 -25.13 18.11 21.19
N ILE A 76 -24.62 16.96 21.56
CA ILE A 76 -23.72 16.78 22.71
C ILE A 76 -22.46 16.06 22.25
N ALA A 77 -21.32 16.52 22.74
CA ALA A 77 -20.06 15.85 22.55
C ALA A 77 -19.22 15.90 23.85
N CYS A 78 -18.46 14.85 24.10
CA CYS A 78 -17.50 14.80 25.19
C CYS A 78 -16.09 15.02 24.63
N VAL A 79 -15.32 15.92 25.21
CA VAL A 79 -13.91 16.24 24.86
C VAL A 79 -13.02 15.74 25.98
N PHE A 80 -11.93 15.07 25.60
CA PHE A 80 -11.02 14.38 26.53
C PHE A 80 -9.69 15.08 26.63
N ALA A 81 -9.16 15.30 27.83
CA ALA A 81 -7.88 15.99 28.05
C ALA A 81 -6.68 15.11 27.68
N ASP A 82 -6.79 13.79 27.88
CA ASP A 82 -5.69 12.84 27.66
C ASP A 82 -5.43 12.55 26.18
N SER A 83 -6.35 12.97 25.31
CA SER A 83 -6.23 12.79 23.87
C SER A 83 -6.55 14.10 23.17
N SER A 84 -5.68 15.10 23.31
CA SER A 84 -5.91 16.48 22.93
C SER A 84 -6.74 16.60 21.67
N LEU A 85 -7.92 17.15 21.79
CA LEU A 85 -8.84 17.41 20.69
C LEU A 85 -9.68 16.20 20.22
N ALA A 86 -9.53 15.03 20.82
CA ALA A 86 -10.45 13.93 20.63
C ALA A 86 -11.81 14.31 21.23
N TYR A 87 -12.84 14.06 20.47
CA TYR A 87 -14.21 14.22 20.96
C TYR A 87 -15.05 13.02 20.51
N LYS A 88 -15.99 12.65 21.38
CA LYS A 88 -17.02 11.67 21.09
C LYS A 88 -18.34 12.40 20.95
N GLU A 89 -19.00 12.25 19.81
CA GLU A 89 -20.38 12.71 19.63
C GLU A 89 -21.35 11.75 20.30
N ILE A 90 -22.26 12.30 21.08
CA ILE A 90 -23.24 11.52 21.85
C ILE A 90 -24.58 11.59 21.13
N LYS A 91 -25.18 10.44 20.87
CA LYS A 91 -26.43 10.29 20.10
C LYS A 91 -27.68 10.70 20.87
N ARG A 92 -27.55 11.61 21.83
CA ARG A 92 -28.66 12.12 22.65
C ARG A 92 -29.10 13.50 22.19
N THR A 93 -30.38 13.77 22.14
CA THR A 93 -30.99 15.02 21.66
C THR A 93 -31.76 15.75 22.72
N ASN A 94 -31.64 15.35 23.99
CA ASN A 94 -32.27 15.98 25.15
C ASN A 94 -31.26 16.20 26.28
N LEU A 95 -31.66 16.92 27.32
CA LEU A 95 -30.83 17.26 28.47
C LEU A 95 -31.32 16.66 29.80
N ASP A 96 -32.15 15.61 29.77
CA ASP A 96 -32.74 14.93 30.94
C ASP A 96 -31.67 14.38 31.90
N PHE A 97 -30.47 14.12 31.41
CA PHE A 97 -29.35 13.73 32.27
C PHE A 97 -28.90 14.82 33.24
N LEU A 98 -29.36 16.06 33.07
CA LEU A 98 -29.08 17.17 33.98
C LEU A 98 -30.11 17.30 35.12
N GLU A 99 -31.17 16.50 35.12
CA GLU A 99 -32.23 16.61 36.12
C GLU A 99 -31.76 16.27 37.55
N ASN A 100 -30.83 15.32 37.67
CA ASN A 100 -30.30 14.91 38.99
C ASN A 100 -28.94 14.17 38.85
N ASP A 101 -28.24 14.05 39.99
CA ASP A 101 -26.90 13.43 40.06
C ASP A 101 -26.89 11.97 39.59
N LYS A 102 -27.97 11.21 39.77
CA LYS A 102 -28.03 9.81 39.33
C LYS A 102 -28.12 9.73 37.83
N SER A 103 -28.96 10.56 37.21
CA SER A 103 -29.10 10.65 35.75
C SER A 103 -27.81 11.11 35.12
N PHE A 104 -27.14 12.11 35.70
CA PHE A 104 -25.85 12.56 35.24
C PHE A 104 -24.75 11.49 35.35
N THR A 105 -24.70 10.81 36.51
CA THR A 105 -23.70 9.75 36.72
C THR A 105 -23.90 8.58 35.74
N HIS A 106 -25.15 8.22 35.46
CA HIS A 106 -25.48 7.19 34.50
C HIS A 106 -25.04 7.59 33.09
N PHE A 107 -25.44 8.77 32.63
CA PHE A 107 -25.03 9.35 31.36
C PHE A 107 -23.51 9.37 31.20
N TYR A 108 -22.79 9.88 32.20
CA TYR A 108 -21.34 9.97 32.18
C TYR A 108 -20.67 8.60 32.04
N LYS A 109 -21.08 7.61 32.81
CA LYS A 109 -20.50 6.27 32.81
C LYS A 109 -20.85 5.45 31.57
N GLN A 110 -22.03 5.63 31.00
CA GLN A 110 -22.52 4.78 29.90
C GLN A 110 -22.32 5.41 28.54
N GLU A 111 -22.55 6.72 28.43
CA GLU A 111 -22.54 7.39 27.12
C GLU A 111 -21.24 8.16 26.84
N CYS A 112 -20.60 8.75 27.88
CA CYS A 112 -19.32 9.45 27.70
C CYS A 112 -18.12 8.49 27.63
N ALA A 113 -18.19 7.29 28.24
CA ALA A 113 -17.10 6.34 28.20
C ALA A 113 -16.70 5.97 26.73
N LEU A 114 -15.40 5.92 26.47
CA LEU A 114 -14.87 5.56 25.16
C LEU A 114 -14.93 4.05 24.93
N THR A 115 -15.63 3.65 23.87
CA THR A 115 -15.57 2.28 23.35
C THR A 115 -14.33 2.10 22.47
N GLU A 116 -13.97 0.87 22.12
CA GLU A 116 -12.87 0.61 21.18
C GLU A 116 -13.16 1.20 19.79
N GLU A 117 -14.43 1.24 19.38
CA GLU A 117 -14.85 1.89 18.13
C GLU A 117 -14.66 3.41 18.20
N ASP A 118 -15.01 4.03 19.33
CA ASP A 118 -14.77 5.47 19.55
C ASP A 118 -13.26 5.79 19.49
N LYS A 119 -12.42 4.98 20.13
CA LYS A 119 -10.97 5.15 20.08
C LYS A 119 -10.43 5.04 18.65
N HIS A 120 -10.97 4.12 17.87
CA HIS A 120 -10.61 3.96 16.47
C HIS A 120 -11.02 5.18 15.62
N LEU A 121 -12.24 5.70 15.82
CA LEU A 121 -12.71 6.91 15.13
C LEU A 121 -11.88 8.14 15.50
N ILE A 122 -11.50 8.29 16.76
CA ILE A 122 -10.62 9.36 17.25
C ILE A 122 -9.26 9.28 16.54
N LEU A 123 -8.70 8.08 16.44
CA LEU A 123 -7.42 7.85 15.76
C LEU A 123 -7.48 8.21 14.27
N ILE A 124 -8.55 7.82 13.57
CA ILE A 124 -8.76 8.18 12.16
C ILE A 124 -8.86 9.68 11.98
N ARG A 125 -9.64 10.36 12.84
CA ARG A 125 -9.78 11.83 12.80
C ARG A 125 -8.44 12.53 13.04
N GLY A 126 -7.67 12.06 14.02
CA GLY A 126 -6.34 12.60 14.32
C GLY A 126 -5.37 12.45 13.15
N LYS A 127 -5.32 11.28 12.52
CA LYS A 127 -4.50 11.03 11.33
C LYS A 127 -4.90 11.92 10.16
N TRP A 128 -6.20 12.06 9.91
CA TRP A 128 -6.68 12.94 8.84
C TRP A 128 -6.29 14.40 9.09
N HIS A 129 -6.48 14.89 10.31
CA HIS A 129 -6.12 16.26 10.70
C HIS A 129 -4.64 16.52 10.51
N LEU A 130 -3.79 15.60 10.97
CA LEU A 130 -2.35 15.68 10.82
C LEU A 130 -1.93 15.67 9.35
N SER A 131 -2.50 14.77 8.54
CA SER A 131 -2.23 14.66 7.11
C SER A 131 -2.64 15.94 6.37
N TYR A 132 -3.82 16.47 6.64
CA TYR A 132 -4.29 17.72 6.04
C TYR A 132 -3.38 18.90 6.37
N HIS A 133 -3.05 19.07 7.66
CA HIS A 133 -2.20 20.19 8.07
C HIS A 133 -0.74 20.03 7.64
N SER A 134 -0.23 18.82 7.58
CA SER A 134 1.09 18.54 7.00
C SER A 134 1.15 18.92 5.53
N ALA A 135 0.11 18.62 4.75
CA ALA A 135 0.02 19.02 3.34
C ALA A 135 -0.02 20.56 3.17
N GLN A 136 -0.77 21.26 4.00
CA GLN A 136 -0.80 22.73 3.97
C GLN A 136 0.53 23.36 4.40
N LEU A 137 1.16 22.82 5.45
CA LEU A 137 2.47 23.26 5.91
C LEU A 137 3.54 23.01 4.84
N ASN A 138 3.51 21.84 4.19
CA ASN A 138 4.43 21.55 3.09
C ASN A 138 4.29 22.56 1.95
N LYS A 139 3.05 22.94 1.59
CA LYS A 139 2.78 23.97 0.59
C LYS A 139 3.31 25.34 1.03
N LEU A 140 3.10 25.72 2.30
CA LEU A 140 3.65 26.95 2.89
C LEU A 140 5.17 27.00 2.77
N MET A 141 5.86 25.93 3.17
CA MET A 141 7.32 25.84 3.14
C MET A 141 7.88 25.79 1.72
N HIS A 142 7.18 25.09 0.82
CA HIS A 142 7.52 25.06 -0.62
C HIS A 142 7.46 26.47 -1.23
N ASN A 143 6.43 27.22 -0.95
CA ASN A 143 6.24 28.58 -1.45
C ASN A 143 7.34 29.55 -0.92
N HIS A 144 8.03 29.17 0.15
CA HIS A 144 9.18 29.89 0.71
C HIS A 144 10.52 29.27 0.30
N ASN A 145 10.57 28.44 -0.74
CA ASN A 145 11.77 27.82 -1.29
C ASN A 145 12.56 26.98 -0.26
N ILE A 146 11.89 26.38 0.73
CA ILE A 146 12.52 25.45 1.65
C ILE A 146 12.51 24.08 0.98
N THR A 147 13.69 23.48 0.81
CA THR A 147 13.83 22.15 0.18
C THR A 147 13.19 21.05 1.04
N ALA A 148 12.85 19.97 0.43
CA ALA A 148 12.14 18.89 1.11
C ALA A 148 12.89 18.32 2.34
N PRO A 149 14.19 18.01 2.28
CA PRO A 149 14.94 17.58 3.46
C PRO A 149 14.93 18.63 4.56
N GLN A 150 15.12 19.91 4.20
CA GLN A 150 15.10 21.01 5.15
C GLN A 150 13.77 21.15 5.89
N ARG A 151 12.63 20.91 5.20
CA ARG A 151 11.29 21.03 5.82
C ARG A 151 11.15 20.17 7.06
N VAL A 152 11.66 18.96 7.01
CA VAL A 152 11.57 18.02 8.13
C VAL A 152 12.39 18.49 9.33
N LEU A 153 13.60 18.94 9.09
CA LEU A 153 14.45 19.52 10.13
C LEU A 153 13.84 20.78 10.74
N TYR A 154 13.20 21.62 9.90
CA TYR A 154 12.42 22.76 10.38
C TYR A 154 11.34 22.35 11.37
N ILE A 155 10.52 21.35 11.03
CA ILE A 155 9.43 20.88 11.89
C ILE A 155 10.01 20.33 13.19
N ALA A 156 10.96 19.42 13.10
CA ALA A 156 11.57 18.80 14.26
C ALA A 156 12.21 19.87 15.19
N GLY A 157 13.01 20.78 14.62
CA GLY A 157 13.66 21.85 15.38
C GLY A 157 12.66 22.83 16.01
N MET A 158 11.64 23.26 15.26
CA MET A 158 10.61 24.15 15.81
C MET A 158 9.82 23.49 16.93
N ILE A 159 9.44 22.21 16.78
CA ILE A 159 8.75 21.48 17.87
C ILE A 159 9.65 21.35 19.10
N LEU A 160 10.95 21.06 18.92
CA LEU A 160 11.88 21.03 20.05
C LEU A 160 12.00 22.39 20.76
N SER A 161 11.98 23.50 20.02
CA SER A 161 12.04 24.85 20.60
C SER A 161 10.76 25.27 21.33
N MET A 162 9.64 24.62 21.04
CA MET A 162 8.34 24.81 21.71
C MET A 162 8.26 24.06 23.05
N GLN A 163 9.17 23.10 23.30
CA GLN A 163 9.20 22.34 24.54
C GLN A 163 9.75 23.16 25.69
N SER A 164 9.12 23.10 26.87
CA SER A 164 9.66 23.66 28.08
C SER A 164 10.74 22.76 28.69
N VAL A 165 11.81 23.34 29.20
CA VAL A 165 12.85 22.63 29.94
C VAL A 165 12.47 22.57 31.40
N MET A 166 12.33 21.35 31.92
CA MET A 166 11.96 21.10 33.32
C MET A 166 13.19 20.65 34.10
N SER A 167 13.31 21.10 35.37
CA SER A 167 14.27 20.55 36.34
C SER A 167 13.83 19.16 36.81
N ASN A 168 14.72 18.43 37.47
CA ASN A 168 14.39 17.17 38.15
C ASN A 168 13.33 17.34 39.25
N GLU A 169 13.10 18.57 39.74
CA GLU A 169 12.09 18.95 40.73
C GLU A 169 10.81 19.48 40.07
N TYR A 170 10.61 19.26 38.78
CA TYR A 170 9.45 19.73 38.00
C TYR A 170 9.29 21.26 37.94
N ARG A 171 10.36 22.01 38.16
CA ARG A 171 10.38 23.47 37.95
C ARG A 171 10.73 23.78 36.51
N ILE A 172 10.02 24.72 35.89
CA ILE A 172 10.33 25.22 34.54
C ILE A 172 11.63 26.00 34.64
N LEU A 173 12.70 25.48 34.00
CA LEU A 173 13.98 26.15 33.87
C LEU A 173 13.96 27.15 32.72
N THR A 174 13.40 26.71 31.57
CA THR A 174 13.22 27.56 30.40
C THR A 174 11.86 27.25 29.79
N LYS A 175 11.08 28.31 29.54
CA LYS A 175 9.75 28.18 28.89
C LYS A 175 9.94 27.94 27.39
N GLY A 176 9.20 27.02 26.83
CA GLY A 176 9.10 26.78 25.38
C GLY A 176 8.61 28.03 24.65
N LEU A 177 9.04 28.21 23.42
CA LEU A 177 8.65 29.34 22.58
C LEU A 177 7.17 29.23 22.14
N SER A 178 6.57 30.39 22.00
CA SER A 178 5.24 30.58 21.41
C SER A 178 5.35 31.52 20.20
N PRO A 179 4.32 31.61 19.35
CA PRO A 179 4.33 32.56 18.22
C PRO A 179 4.49 34.02 18.61
N ALA A 180 4.16 34.38 19.87
CA ALA A 180 4.32 35.74 20.39
C ALA A 180 5.79 36.12 20.63
N ASP A 181 6.67 35.15 20.85
CA ASP A 181 8.09 35.38 21.10
C ASP A 181 8.87 35.68 19.81
N LEU A 182 8.34 35.37 18.62
CA LEU A 182 8.96 35.65 17.34
C LEU A 182 8.55 37.05 16.83
N GLN A 183 9.54 37.89 16.55
CA GLN A 183 9.35 39.30 16.22
C GLN A 183 9.93 39.70 14.84
N GLY A 184 10.49 38.73 14.09
CA GLY A 184 11.18 38.97 12.83
C GLY A 184 12.62 39.45 13.02
N LEU A 185 13.14 40.09 11.96
CA LEU A 185 14.47 40.74 12.04
C LEU A 185 14.33 42.12 12.68
N GLN A 186 15.06 42.37 13.76
CA GLN A 186 15.14 43.66 14.45
C GLN A 186 16.47 44.38 14.18
N ASP A 187 16.46 45.67 14.28
CA ASP A 187 17.64 46.51 14.03
C ASP A 187 18.81 46.20 14.97
N GLU A 188 18.53 45.69 16.18
CA GLU A 188 19.52 45.30 17.19
C GLU A 188 20.14 43.92 16.97
N GLY A 189 19.85 43.28 15.82
CA GLY A 189 20.37 41.97 15.46
C GLY A 189 19.55 40.78 15.96
N PHE A 190 18.39 40.99 16.57
CA PHE A 190 17.45 39.92 16.92
C PHE A 190 16.88 39.27 15.64
N ARG A 191 16.82 37.92 15.67
CA ARG A 191 16.35 37.14 14.54
C ARG A 191 15.55 35.96 15.05
N ASP A 192 14.36 35.73 14.44
CA ASP A 192 13.51 34.60 14.79
C ASP A 192 14.23 33.25 14.66
N GLY A 193 14.93 33.02 13.53
CA GLY A 193 15.70 31.79 13.33
C GLY A 193 16.82 31.57 14.35
N GLN A 194 17.47 32.65 14.80
CA GLN A 194 18.47 32.57 15.85
C GLN A 194 17.85 32.23 17.20
N LEU A 195 16.73 32.86 17.57
CA LEU A 195 16.02 32.59 18.82
C LEU A 195 15.55 31.13 18.89
N VAL A 196 14.96 30.62 17.78
CA VAL A 196 14.53 29.21 17.68
C VAL A 196 15.73 28.28 17.88
N PHE A 197 16.86 28.56 17.23
CA PHE A 197 18.06 27.74 17.32
C PHE A 197 18.65 27.74 18.75
N GLU A 198 18.73 28.89 19.41
CA GLU A 198 19.22 29.01 20.79
C GLU A 198 18.32 28.21 21.75
N ARG A 199 17.00 28.26 21.54
CA ARG A 199 16.08 27.48 22.35
C ARG A 199 16.24 25.98 22.14
N ILE A 200 16.46 25.51 20.89
CA ILE A 200 16.84 24.12 20.63
C ILE A 200 18.11 23.73 21.36
N GLU A 201 19.14 24.60 21.33
CA GLU A 201 20.39 24.33 22.02
C GLU A 201 20.20 24.20 23.54
N GLU A 202 19.46 25.10 24.16
CA GLU A 202 19.14 25.05 25.59
C GLU A 202 18.37 23.76 25.95
N PHE A 203 17.39 23.40 25.17
CA PHE A 203 16.62 22.16 25.36
C PHE A 203 17.53 20.92 25.23
N LEU A 204 18.35 20.86 24.19
CA LEU A 204 19.25 19.74 23.96
C LEU A 204 20.38 19.65 25.00
N LYS A 205 20.83 20.76 25.61
CA LYS A 205 21.81 20.73 26.74
C LYS A 205 21.31 19.89 27.90
N VAL A 206 20.01 19.91 28.17
CA VAL A 206 19.40 19.14 29.26
C VAL A 206 19.06 17.72 28.84
N LYS A 207 18.52 17.55 27.63
CA LYS A 207 18.01 16.25 27.17
C LYS A 207 19.05 15.32 26.56
N VAL A 208 20.15 15.88 26.02
CA VAL A 208 21.25 15.16 25.37
C VAL A 208 22.56 15.50 26.05
N PRO A 209 22.92 14.77 27.11
CA PRO A 209 24.17 15.05 27.88
C PRO A 209 25.44 14.90 27.05
N ASP A 210 25.46 13.97 26.10
CA ASP A 210 26.57 13.75 25.17
C ASP A 210 26.78 14.96 24.27
N SER A 211 27.95 15.61 24.46
CA SER A 211 28.32 16.85 23.76
C SER A 211 28.54 16.64 22.26
N ILE A 212 29.07 15.48 21.86
CA ILE A 212 29.32 15.15 20.44
C ILE A 212 28.01 14.95 19.73
N LYS A 213 27.12 14.12 20.29
CA LYS A 213 25.77 13.87 19.78
C LYS A 213 24.97 15.17 19.65
N ARG A 214 25.02 16.01 20.72
CA ARG A 214 24.35 17.31 20.73
C ARG A 214 24.85 18.22 19.62
N LYS A 215 26.17 18.29 19.42
CA LYS A 215 26.78 19.11 18.35
C LYS A 215 26.28 18.64 16.96
N LEU A 216 26.30 17.33 16.70
CA LEU A 216 25.83 16.78 15.43
C LEU A 216 24.34 17.11 15.15
N MET A 217 23.50 17.08 16.18
CA MET A 217 22.09 17.48 16.04
C MET A 217 21.97 18.98 15.75
N LEU A 218 22.73 19.84 16.49
CA LEU A 218 22.70 21.27 16.28
C LEU A 218 23.22 21.67 14.89
N ASP A 219 24.23 20.99 14.37
CA ASP A 219 24.71 21.20 13.01
C ASP A 219 23.59 20.97 11.97
N SER A 220 22.74 19.96 12.16
CA SER A 220 21.58 19.69 11.29
C SER A 220 20.48 20.75 11.42
N PHE A 221 20.21 21.25 12.63
CA PHE A 221 19.22 22.32 12.87
C PHE A 221 19.72 23.72 12.52
N ASN A 222 21.01 23.90 12.23
CA ASN A 222 21.59 25.18 11.87
C ASN A 222 20.94 25.83 10.65
N GLU A 223 20.31 25.03 9.78
CA GLU A 223 19.55 25.49 8.61
C GLU A 223 18.42 26.46 8.98
N ILE A 224 17.84 26.37 10.18
CA ILE A 224 16.76 27.25 10.64
C ILE A 224 17.24 28.70 10.75
N ARG A 225 18.51 28.93 11.20
CA ARG A 225 19.07 30.27 11.39
C ARG A 225 19.97 30.74 10.25
N LYS A 226 20.36 29.86 9.32
CA LYS A 226 21.35 30.12 8.28
C LYS A 226 20.91 31.21 7.30
N ASP A 227 19.64 31.17 6.89
CA ASP A 227 19.06 32.10 5.95
C ASP A 227 18.35 33.25 6.68
N SER A 228 19.01 34.39 6.79
CA SER A 228 18.46 35.60 7.44
C SER A 228 17.28 36.21 6.67
N ASP A 229 17.11 35.91 5.38
CA ASP A 229 15.98 36.42 4.62
C ASP A 229 14.65 35.83 5.10
N ARG A 230 14.71 34.66 5.74
CA ARG A 230 13.52 34.05 6.36
C ARG A 230 13.04 34.76 7.64
N ASP A 231 13.88 35.61 8.21
CA ASP A 231 13.53 36.45 9.37
C ASP A 231 12.97 37.81 8.95
N LYS A 232 13.05 38.17 7.67
CA LYS A 232 12.46 39.41 7.13
C LYS A 232 10.97 39.24 6.84
N ILE A 233 10.22 40.32 6.98
CA ILE A 233 8.82 40.35 6.58
C ILE A 233 8.76 40.49 5.05
N PRO A 234 8.12 39.55 4.33
CA PRO A 234 8.01 39.65 2.87
C PRO A 234 7.26 40.92 2.43
N LYS A 235 7.81 41.67 1.47
CA LYS A 235 7.22 42.91 0.97
C LYS A 235 5.80 42.76 0.39
N ASN A 236 5.46 41.57 -0.11
CA ASN A 236 4.16 41.25 -0.71
C ASN A 236 3.19 40.54 0.26
N PHE A 237 3.44 40.70 1.56
CA PHE A 237 2.61 40.10 2.59
C PHE A 237 1.39 40.99 2.83
N THR A 238 0.30 40.80 2.07
CA THR A 238 -0.96 41.53 2.24
C THR A 238 -2.05 40.60 2.71
N TYR A 239 -2.72 41.00 3.80
CA TYR A 239 -3.92 40.34 4.31
C TYR A 239 -5.23 40.92 3.74
N LYS A 240 -5.16 41.90 2.87
CA LYS A 240 -6.36 42.59 2.35
C LYS A 240 -6.99 41.77 1.23
N GLU A 241 -8.26 41.54 1.34
CA GLU A 241 -9.12 40.99 0.29
C GLU A 241 -9.09 41.91 -0.92
N GLY A 242 -8.58 41.42 -2.05
CA GLY A 242 -8.63 42.17 -3.33
C GLY A 242 -7.27 42.51 -3.96
N GLU A 243 -6.14 42.49 -3.22
CA GLU A 243 -4.81 42.70 -3.80
C GLU A 243 -4.18 41.40 -4.30
N LYS A 244 -3.18 41.46 -5.21
CA LYS A 244 -2.52 40.28 -5.81
C LYS A 244 -2.13 39.29 -4.72
N LYS A 245 -2.87 38.20 -4.68
CA LYS A 245 -2.95 37.26 -3.58
C LYS A 245 -1.58 36.63 -3.30
N ASN A 246 -1.02 36.89 -2.11
CA ASN A 246 0.02 36.04 -1.56
C ASN A 246 -0.49 34.58 -1.56
N PRO A 247 0.19 33.63 -2.20
CA PRO A 247 -0.24 32.23 -2.25
C PRO A 247 -0.39 31.60 -0.86
N ASN A 248 0.29 32.16 0.15
CA ASN A 248 0.25 31.68 1.53
C ASN A 248 -0.90 32.28 2.36
N HIS A 249 -1.56 33.33 1.87
CA HIS A 249 -2.62 34.02 2.60
C HIS A 249 -3.72 33.06 3.09
N LYS A 250 -4.22 32.20 2.21
CA LYS A 250 -5.25 31.22 2.58
C LYS A 250 -4.82 30.23 3.67
N ILE A 251 -3.51 29.97 3.78
CA ILE A 251 -2.96 28.98 4.72
C ILE A 251 -2.79 29.62 6.11
N ILE A 252 -2.37 30.90 6.18
CA ILE A 252 -1.95 31.51 7.44
C ILE A 252 -2.88 32.61 7.97
N ALA A 253 -3.78 33.16 7.18
CA ALA A 253 -4.63 34.29 7.55
C ALA A 253 -5.53 34.04 8.78
N HIS A 254 -5.86 32.78 9.06
CA HIS A 254 -6.62 32.40 10.25
C HIS A 254 -5.77 32.34 11.54
N ILE A 255 -4.44 32.29 11.40
CA ILE A 255 -3.49 32.19 12.52
C ILE A 255 -2.83 33.54 12.81
N LEU A 256 -2.36 34.20 11.74
CA LEU A 256 -1.62 35.47 11.84
C LEU A 256 -2.40 36.59 11.15
N LYS A 257 -2.74 37.65 11.90
CA LYS A 257 -3.49 38.81 11.38
C LYS A 257 -2.57 39.91 10.86
N GLU A 258 -1.30 39.89 11.27
CA GLU A 258 -0.32 40.92 10.91
C GLU A 258 0.82 40.35 10.07
N PRO A 259 1.46 41.19 9.25
CA PRO A 259 2.61 40.79 8.47
C PRO A 259 3.71 40.22 9.37
N SER A 260 4.23 39.04 9.01
CA SER A 260 5.17 38.29 9.85
C SER A 260 6.28 37.68 9.01
N SER A 261 7.44 37.43 9.65
CA SER A 261 8.57 36.75 9.04
C SER A 261 8.19 35.34 8.55
N ILE A 262 8.95 34.80 7.61
CA ILE A 262 8.74 33.44 7.11
C ILE A 262 8.86 32.43 8.24
N ASN A 263 9.88 32.58 9.10
CA ASN A 263 10.08 31.71 10.25
C ASN A 263 8.90 31.77 11.23
N LYS A 264 8.35 32.96 11.49
CA LYS A 264 7.16 33.12 12.34
C LYS A 264 5.91 32.48 11.70
N GLN A 265 5.74 32.59 10.39
CA GLN A 265 4.60 31.97 9.69
C GLN A 265 4.63 30.44 9.85
N ILE A 266 5.77 29.82 9.59
CA ILE A 266 5.96 28.38 9.71
C ILE A 266 5.81 27.94 11.18
N PHE A 267 6.45 28.66 12.11
CA PHE A 267 6.37 28.40 13.54
C PHE A 267 4.94 28.46 14.07
N ALA A 268 4.20 29.53 13.74
CA ALA A 268 2.83 29.69 14.17
C ALA A 268 1.90 28.60 13.61
N TYR A 269 2.14 28.19 12.38
CA TYR A 269 1.38 27.10 11.77
C TYR A 269 1.65 25.75 12.48
N ILE A 270 2.93 25.41 12.73
CA ILE A 270 3.33 24.21 13.46
C ILE A 270 2.74 24.24 14.87
N TYR A 271 2.89 25.37 15.57
CA TYR A 271 2.39 25.54 16.93
C TYR A 271 0.88 25.31 17.03
N THR A 272 0.11 25.90 16.11
CA THR A 272 -1.36 25.87 16.16
C THR A 272 -1.94 24.53 15.75
N HIS A 273 -1.39 23.88 14.72
CA HIS A 273 -2.02 22.71 14.09
C HIS A 273 -1.27 21.39 14.26
N ILE A 274 -0.02 21.43 14.71
CA ILE A 274 0.78 20.22 14.89
C ILE A 274 1.19 20.07 16.35
N TYR A 275 1.89 21.05 16.91
CA TYR A 275 2.45 20.95 18.26
C TYR A 275 1.39 20.72 19.33
N LYS A 276 0.30 21.48 19.30
CA LYS A 276 -0.81 21.31 20.24
C LYS A 276 -1.54 19.98 20.11
N GLU A 277 -1.49 19.36 18.94
CA GLU A 277 -2.07 18.04 18.70
C GLU A 277 -1.15 16.92 19.24
N ILE A 278 0.17 17.12 19.20
CA ILE A 278 1.15 16.14 19.70
C ILE A 278 0.96 15.90 21.20
N ASP A 279 0.70 16.94 21.97
CA ASP A 279 0.54 16.84 23.44
C ASP A 279 -0.61 15.91 23.86
N GLY A 280 -1.57 15.67 22.98
CA GLY A 280 -2.73 14.86 23.33
C GLY A 280 -2.83 13.51 22.68
N LEU A 281 -2.01 13.23 21.70
CA LEU A 281 -1.92 11.91 21.09
C LEU A 281 -0.82 11.06 21.76
N ASN A 282 -0.43 11.43 22.99
CA ASN A 282 0.63 10.75 23.74
C ASN A 282 0.43 9.23 23.77
N GLY A 283 1.26 8.52 23.00
CA GLY A 283 1.47 7.10 23.10
C GLY A 283 1.01 6.22 21.94
N HIS A 284 0.29 6.74 20.92
CA HIS A 284 -0.28 5.86 19.89
C HIS A 284 0.08 6.18 18.44
N LEU A 285 0.75 7.31 18.17
CA LEU A 285 1.14 7.70 16.81
C LEU A 285 2.60 8.15 16.77
N ASP A 286 3.33 7.62 15.78
CA ASP A 286 4.60 8.22 15.37
C ASP A 286 4.32 9.50 14.56
N ILE A 287 4.03 10.59 15.29
CA ILE A 287 3.62 11.88 14.72
C ILE A 287 4.71 12.43 13.82
N MET A 288 5.97 12.29 14.22
CA MET A 288 7.09 12.77 13.41
C MET A 288 7.28 11.90 12.17
N GLY A 289 7.12 10.59 12.28
CA GLY A 289 7.15 9.68 11.14
C GLY A 289 5.96 9.88 10.21
N GLU A 290 4.76 10.12 10.74
CA GLU A 290 3.56 10.45 9.95
C GLU A 290 3.70 11.80 9.25
N CYS A 291 4.15 12.85 9.97
CA CYS A 291 4.45 14.15 9.36
C CYS A 291 5.52 14.01 8.27
N TYR A 292 6.57 13.25 8.53
CA TYR A 292 7.65 13.03 7.58
C TYR A 292 7.17 12.26 6.35
N SER A 293 6.40 11.22 6.53
CA SER A 293 5.80 10.46 5.43
C SER A 293 4.92 11.36 4.56
N GLU A 294 4.15 12.26 5.18
CA GLU A 294 3.33 13.23 4.46
C GLU A 294 4.18 14.23 3.68
N PHE A 295 5.25 14.74 4.27
CA PHE A 295 6.19 15.64 3.58
C PHE A 295 6.91 14.95 2.42
N LEU A 296 7.31 13.70 2.58
CA LEU A 296 7.94 12.95 1.51
C LEU A 296 7.02 12.72 0.32
N LYS A 297 5.72 12.52 0.52
CA LYS A 297 4.74 12.41 -0.59
C LYS A 297 4.78 13.61 -1.52
N TYR A 298 5.06 14.79 -1.00
CA TYR A 298 5.11 16.05 -1.77
C TYR A 298 6.53 16.43 -2.21
N ALA A 299 7.55 15.95 -1.50
CA ALA A 299 8.95 16.22 -1.80
C ALA A 299 9.48 15.39 -2.97
N LEU A 300 8.94 14.19 -3.12
CA LEU A 300 9.39 13.21 -4.10
C LEU A 300 8.59 13.25 -5.40
N GLY A 301 8.10 14.43 -5.83
CA GLY A 301 7.48 14.59 -7.15
C GLY A 301 8.29 13.93 -8.29
N ASP A 302 9.59 13.74 -8.10
CA ASP A 302 10.52 13.04 -8.99
C ASP A 302 11.40 11.98 -8.31
N GLY A 303 11.11 11.60 -7.06
CA GLY A 303 11.48 10.33 -6.38
C GLY A 303 12.91 9.79 -6.42
N LYS A 304 13.88 10.50 -7.00
CA LYS A 304 15.20 9.91 -7.33
C LYS A 304 16.38 10.40 -6.49
N GLU A 305 16.22 11.48 -5.72
CA GLU A 305 17.41 12.13 -5.13
C GLU A 305 17.80 11.69 -3.72
N LEU A 306 16.91 11.08 -2.93
CA LEU A 306 17.22 10.79 -1.52
C LEU A 306 17.32 9.31 -1.15
N GLY A 307 16.77 8.38 -1.93
CA GLY A 307 16.85 6.93 -1.65
C GLY A 307 16.29 6.50 -0.28
N ILE A 308 15.66 7.41 0.46
CA ILE A 308 15.16 7.17 1.81
C ILE A 308 13.71 6.70 1.71
N VAL A 309 13.45 5.48 2.17
CA VAL A 309 12.11 4.86 2.21
C VAL A 309 11.78 4.54 3.64
N LEU A 310 10.81 5.26 4.22
CA LEU A 310 10.36 5.00 5.59
C LEU A 310 9.39 3.83 5.65
N THR A 311 9.54 2.99 6.66
CA THR A 311 8.63 1.89 6.93
C THR A 311 7.33 2.42 7.57
N PRO A 312 6.14 2.07 7.02
CA PRO A 312 4.89 2.48 7.64
C PRO A 312 4.76 2.00 9.10
N PRO A 313 4.17 2.79 10.01
CA PRO A 313 4.09 2.45 11.44
C PRO A 313 3.36 1.13 11.73
N TYR A 314 2.34 0.77 10.94
CA TYR A 314 1.64 -0.51 11.10
C TYR A 314 2.53 -1.71 10.71
N VAL A 315 3.50 -1.53 9.82
CA VAL A 315 4.49 -2.56 9.47
C VAL A 315 5.56 -2.66 10.55
N THR A 316 6.09 -1.53 11.04
CA THR A 316 7.10 -1.56 12.12
C THR A 316 6.54 -2.21 13.37
N LYS A 317 5.28 -1.93 13.71
CA LYS A 317 4.58 -2.57 14.82
C LYS A 317 4.37 -4.07 14.60
N MET A 318 3.91 -4.48 13.41
CA MET A 318 3.74 -5.89 13.06
C MET A 318 5.06 -6.66 13.16
N MET A 319 6.15 -6.14 12.57
CA MET A 319 7.46 -6.79 12.64
C MET A 319 7.96 -6.93 14.08
N ALA A 320 7.78 -5.90 14.90
CA ALA A 320 8.14 -5.94 16.31
C ALA A 320 7.30 -6.98 17.10
N GLN A 321 6.01 -7.11 16.79
CA GLN A 321 5.11 -8.12 17.38
C GLN A 321 5.45 -9.54 16.93
N ILE A 322 5.86 -9.74 15.66
CA ILE A 322 6.32 -11.03 15.14
C ILE A 322 7.57 -11.50 15.89
N LEU A 323 8.49 -10.60 16.19
CA LEU A 323 9.68 -10.91 16.98
C LEU A 323 9.41 -11.06 18.49
N GLU A 324 8.15 -10.91 18.93
CA GLU A 324 7.72 -11.06 20.32
C GLU A 324 8.54 -10.23 21.31
N ILE A 325 8.76 -8.95 20.95
CA ILE A 325 9.57 -8.03 21.76
C ILE A 325 8.90 -7.77 23.10
N THR A 326 9.68 -7.92 24.16
CA THR A 326 9.30 -7.72 25.55
C THR A 326 10.23 -6.76 26.27
N SER A 327 9.90 -6.36 27.49
CA SER A 327 10.74 -5.49 28.34
C SER A 327 12.12 -6.08 28.70
N ASN A 328 12.37 -7.37 28.41
CA ASN A 328 13.66 -8.01 28.67
C ASN A 328 14.59 -7.95 27.46
N ASP A 329 14.12 -7.56 26.31
CA ASP A 329 14.85 -7.57 25.05
C ASP A 329 15.77 -6.36 24.90
N LYS A 330 16.82 -6.52 24.10
CA LYS A 330 17.68 -5.44 23.63
C LYS A 330 17.55 -5.34 22.13
N VAL A 331 16.98 -4.23 21.65
CA VAL A 331 16.60 -4.04 20.26
C VAL A 331 17.63 -3.18 19.53
N MET A 332 18.05 -3.63 18.36
CA MET A 332 19.01 -2.96 17.51
C MET A 332 18.39 -2.64 16.12
N ASP A 333 18.69 -1.46 15.60
CA ASP A 333 18.37 -1.04 14.24
C ASP A 333 19.62 -0.42 13.59
N LEU A 334 20.15 -1.06 12.56
CA LEU A 334 21.40 -0.71 11.89
C LEU A 334 21.21 0.24 10.70
N ALA A 335 19.98 0.59 10.39
CA ALA A 335 19.60 1.56 9.36
C ALA A 335 18.40 2.36 9.89
N THR A 336 18.64 3.08 11.00
CA THR A 336 17.61 3.58 11.91
C THR A 336 16.59 4.51 11.24
N GLY A 337 16.96 5.25 10.19
CA GLY A 337 16.06 6.16 9.52
C GLY A 337 15.45 7.18 10.50
N SER A 338 14.11 7.22 10.60
CA SER A 338 13.40 8.06 11.58
C SER A 338 13.24 7.44 12.97
N ALA A 339 13.83 6.28 13.23
CA ALA A 339 13.70 5.45 14.43
C ALA A 339 12.33 4.72 14.57
N GLY A 340 11.61 4.50 13.48
CA GLY A 340 10.29 3.87 13.51
C GLY A 340 10.28 2.49 14.18
N PHE A 341 11.25 1.62 13.90
CA PHE A 341 11.38 0.31 14.55
C PHE A 341 11.70 0.42 16.03
N LEU A 342 12.60 1.30 16.41
CA LEU A 342 12.95 1.50 17.83
C LEU A 342 11.76 2.04 18.63
N ILE A 343 10.96 2.93 18.05
CA ILE A 343 9.75 3.46 18.65
C ILE A 343 8.71 2.36 18.84
N SER A 344 8.38 1.60 17.80
CA SER A 344 7.42 0.50 17.90
C SER A 344 7.87 -0.56 18.90
N SER A 345 9.16 -0.85 18.96
CA SER A 345 9.73 -1.77 19.95
C SER A 345 9.61 -1.22 21.36
N MET A 346 9.96 0.06 21.57
CA MET A 346 9.85 0.73 22.86
C MET A 346 8.41 0.74 23.40
N GLU A 347 7.42 0.96 22.52
CA GLU A 347 6.00 0.91 22.89
C GLU A 347 5.61 -0.48 23.41
N LEU A 348 5.95 -1.54 22.68
CA LEU A 348 5.69 -2.93 23.12
C LEU A 348 6.39 -3.26 24.44
N MET A 349 7.63 -2.83 24.60
CA MET A 349 8.39 -3.03 25.83
C MET A 349 7.75 -2.29 27.01
N ILE A 350 7.26 -1.07 26.83
CA ILE A 350 6.54 -0.30 27.85
C ILE A 350 5.19 -0.96 28.17
N GLU A 351 4.45 -1.44 27.17
CA GLU A 351 3.22 -2.20 27.39
C GLU A 351 3.48 -3.46 28.22
N ASP A 352 4.59 -4.17 27.97
CA ASP A 352 4.98 -5.34 28.72
C ASP A 352 5.35 -4.99 30.19
N VAL A 353 6.05 -3.85 30.40
CA VAL A 353 6.30 -3.33 31.77
C VAL A 353 5.00 -3.07 32.50
N TYR A 354 4.00 -2.47 31.85
CA TYR A 354 2.68 -2.21 32.46
C TYR A 354 1.82 -3.47 32.70
N LYS A 355 2.10 -4.57 31.97
CA LYS A 355 1.51 -5.88 32.29
C LYS A 355 2.12 -6.50 33.54
N LYS A 356 3.41 -6.22 33.80
CA LYS A 356 4.16 -6.76 34.96
C LYS A 356 4.03 -5.87 36.22
N HIS A 357 3.84 -4.57 36.04
CA HIS A 357 3.81 -3.58 37.12
C HIS A 357 2.62 -2.62 36.94
N SER A 358 2.04 -2.17 38.04
CA SER A 358 0.99 -1.14 37.99
C SER A 358 1.48 0.13 37.31
N LYS A 359 0.65 0.74 36.46
CA LYS A 359 0.95 2.02 35.79
C LYS A 359 1.34 3.06 36.86
N HIS A 360 2.34 3.88 36.56
CA HIS A 360 2.86 4.94 37.45
C HIS A 360 3.50 4.48 38.77
N SER A 361 3.71 3.17 38.97
CA SER A 361 4.48 2.70 40.12
C SER A 361 5.97 3.07 39.97
N THR A 362 6.67 3.20 41.08
CA THR A 362 8.11 3.46 41.10
C THR A 362 8.89 2.36 40.34
N HIS A 363 8.44 1.11 40.42
CA HIS A 363 9.04 -0.02 39.70
C HIS A 363 8.83 0.10 38.19
N ALA A 364 7.62 0.43 37.74
CA ALA A 364 7.34 0.66 36.32
C ALA A 364 8.19 1.82 35.77
N ASN A 365 8.23 2.93 36.46
CA ASN A 365 8.99 4.11 36.06
C ASN A 365 10.50 3.80 35.96
N LYS A 366 11.06 3.05 36.92
CA LYS A 366 12.45 2.63 36.90
C LYS A 366 12.73 1.68 35.73
N ALA A 367 11.87 0.69 35.50
CA ALA A 367 12.01 -0.24 34.39
C ALA A 367 11.94 0.47 33.03
N ILE A 368 11.01 1.41 32.88
CA ILE A 368 10.89 2.22 31.65
C ILE A 368 12.14 3.10 31.42
N LEU A 369 12.67 3.70 32.47
CA LEU A 369 13.90 4.48 32.38
C LEU A 369 15.08 3.58 31.96
N GLU A 370 15.21 2.41 32.53
CA GLU A 370 16.27 1.46 32.21
C GLU A 370 16.15 0.96 30.75
N LEU A 371 14.94 0.62 30.31
CA LEU A 371 14.62 0.26 28.95
C LEU A 371 15.09 1.34 27.97
N LYS A 372 14.67 2.58 28.18
CA LYS A 372 15.00 3.73 27.35
C LYS A 372 16.50 4.01 27.29
N THR A 373 17.22 3.81 28.40
CA THR A 373 18.66 4.14 28.50
C THR A 373 19.59 3.03 28.02
N LYS A 374 19.18 1.76 28.10
CA LYS A 374 20.09 0.63 27.93
C LYS A 374 19.69 -0.37 26.84
N GLN A 375 18.40 -0.43 26.43
CA GLN A 375 17.89 -1.55 25.65
C GLN A 375 17.56 -1.21 24.19
N LEU A 376 17.81 0.02 23.75
CA LEU A 376 17.60 0.46 22.37
C LEU A 376 18.92 0.96 21.78
N LEU A 377 19.28 0.45 20.57
CA LEU A 377 20.48 0.84 19.83
C LEU A 377 20.12 1.15 18.38
N GLY A 378 20.48 2.34 17.90
CA GLY A 378 20.30 2.77 16.53
C GLY A 378 21.60 3.24 15.89
N ILE A 379 21.86 2.85 14.66
CA ILE A 379 22.95 3.36 13.83
C ILE A 379 22.35 4.03 12.59
N GLU A 380 22.75 5.28 12.35
CA GLU A 380 22.29 6.04 11.20
C GLU A 380 23.46 6.79 10.54
N TYR A 381 23.64 6.57 9.24
CA TYR A 381 24.72 7.18 8.48
C TYR A 381 24.41 8.64 8.08
N ASN A 382 23.16 8.90 7.67
CA ASN A 382 22.74 10.22 7.21
C ASN A 382 22.57 11.18 8.40
N ALA A 383 23.20 12.36 8.34
CA ALA A 383 23.16 13.32 9.44
C ALA A 383 21.76 13.88 9.71
N GLU A 384 20.97 14.11 8.67
CA GLU A 384 19.62 14.66 8.77
C GLU A 384 18.69 13.63 9.41
N MET A 385 18.79 12.36 8.96
CA MET A 385 18.01 11.27 9.51
C MET A 385 18.41 10.95 10.95
N PHE A 386 19.70 11.02 11.28
CA PHE A 386 20.19 10.90 12.65
C PHE A 386 19.58 11.98 13.57
N ALA A 387 19.57 13.24 13.12
CA ALA A 387 18.96 14.33 13.88
C ALA A 387 17.46 14.13 14.07
N LEU A 388 16.77 13.67 13.02
CA LEU A 388 15.36 13.35 13.04
C LEU A 388 15.05 12.18 13.98
N ALA A 389 15.79 11.07 13.87
CA ALA A 389 15.63 9.91 14.73
C ALA A 389 15.78 10.28 16.21
N THR A 390 16.82 11.04 16.51
CA THR A 390 17.08 11.49 17.87
C THR A 390 15.99 12.43 18.38
N ALA A 391 15.55 13.39 17.57
CA ALA A 391 14.43 14.28 17.92
C ALA A 391 13.14 13.51 18.17
N ASN A 392 12.84 12.54 17.33
CA ASN A 392 11.65 11.68 17.43
C ASN A 392 11.65 10.87 18.75
N MET A 393 12.79 10.28 19.11
CA MET A 393 12.95 9.58 20.39
C MET A 393 12.81 10.54 21.59
N ILE A 394 13.39 11.73 21.52
CA ILE A 394 13.29 12.76 22.57
C ILE A 394 11.84 13.17 22.80
N LEU A 395 11.08 13.42 21.74
CA LEU A 395 9.67 13.82 21.83
C LEU A 395 8.80 12.73 22.47
N ARG A 396 9.23 11.47 22.42
CA ARG A 396 8.59 10.35 23.12
C ARG A 396 9.15 10.10 24.53
N GLY A 397 9.85 11.09 25.08
CA GLY A 397 10.40 11.04 26.42
C GLY A 397 11.64 10.16 26.55
N ASP A 398 12.32 9.88 25.46
CA ASP A 398 13.59 9.17 25.43
C ASP A 398 14.70 10.04 24.85
N GLY A 399 15.37 10.81 25.68
CA GLY A 399 16.55 11.60 25.32
C GLY A 399 17.88 10.84 25.40
N SER A 400 17.86 9.61 25.89
CA SER A 400 19.05 8.85 26.28
C SER A 400 19.36 7.65 25.39
N SER A 401 18.53 7.35 24.39
CA SER A 401 18.76 6.24 23.46
C SER A 401 20.15 6.29 22.84
N LYS A 402 20.75 5.11 22.69
CA LYS A 402 22.03 4.93 22.01
C LYS A 402 21.82 4.98 20.50
N ILE A 403 21.55 6.17 19.98
CA ILE A 403 21.53 6.42 18.55
C ILE A 403 22.85 7.08 18.16
N TYR A 404 23.56 6.48 17.21
CA TYR A 404 24.87 6.93 16.75
C TYR A 404 24.82 7.34 15.29
N LYS A 405 25.47 8.47 14.97
CA LYS A 405 25.76 8.83 13.58
C LYS A 405 27.04 8.14 13.16
N ALA A 406 26.91 7.04 12.45
CA ALA A 406 28.05 6.21 12.03
C ALA A 406 27.71 5.38 10.79
N ASN A 407 28.74 4.88 10.11
CA ASN A 407 28.60 3.79 9.16
C ASN A 407 28.50 2.47 9.94
N THR A 408 27.43 1.74 9.73
CA THR A 408 27.16 0.45 10.38
C THR A 408 28.36 -0.50 10.29
N PHE A 409 28.95 -0.63 9.12
CA PHE A 409 30.03 -1.59 8.84
C PHE A 409 31.42 -1.13 9.34
N GLU A 410 31.58 0.15 9.70
CA GLU A 410 32.83 0.74 10.19
C GLU A 410 32.78 1.03 11.71
N THR A 411 31.65 0.78 12.35
CA THR A 411 31.48 0.99 13.79
C THR A 411 32.25 -0.09 14.58
N ASP A 412 32.92 0.34 15.68
CA ASP A 412 33.71 -0.56 16.54
C ASP A 412 32.82 -1.72 17.09
N ASP A 413 33.24 -2.94 16.88
CA ASP A 413 32.57 -4.14 17.34
C ASP A 413 32.30 -4.16 18.85
N LYS A 414 33.13 -3.46 19.65
CA LYS A 414 32.92 -3.31 21.11
C LYS A 414 31.56 -2.71 21.46
N LEU A 415 31.00 -1.85 20.58
CA LEU A 415 29.66 -1.30 20.78
C LEU A 415 28.63 -2.44 20.79
N TYR A 416 28.69 -3.28 19.79
CA TYR A 416 27.75 -4.41 19.63
C TYR A 416 27.96 -5.49 20.69
N GLU A 417 29.21 -5.85 20.99
CA GLU A 417 29.58 -6.80 22.04
C GLU A 417 29.09 -6.34 23.43
N SER A 418 29.22 -5.06 23.74
CA SER A 418 28.74 -4.50 25.00
C SER A 418 27.23 -4.38 25.08
N PHE A 419 26.57 -4.19 23.93
CA PHE A 419 25.12 -4.09 23.86
C PHE A 419 24.44 -5.46 23.90
N LEU A 420 24.97 -6.47 23.20
CA LEU A 420 24.44 -7.84 23.10
C LEU A 420 22.96 -7.85 22.68
N PRO A 421 22.65 -7.49 21.44
CA PRO A 421 21.27 -7.40 20.99
C PRO A 421 20.59 -8.79 20.99
N THR A 422 19.30 -8.82 21.37
CA THR A 422 18.44 -10.00 21.31
C THR A 422 17.45 -9.92 20.15
N ARG A 423 17.17 -8.70 19.67
CA ARG A 423 16.27 -8.42 18.55
C ARG A 423 16.92 -7.44 17.59
N ILE A 424 16.71 -7.66 16.30
CA ILE A 424 17.09 -6.72 15.25
C ILE A 424 15.93 -6.53 14.27
N LEU A 425 15.68 -5.28 13.91
CA LEU A 425 14.66 -4.88 12.94
C LEU A 425 15.29 -3.93 11.94
N LEU A 426 15.11 -4.20 10.64
CA LEU A 426 15.81 -3.47 9.58
C LEU A 426 14.91 -3.13 8.38
N ASN A 427 15.08 -1.93 7.86
CA ASN A 427 14.68 -1.52 6.51
C ASN A 427 15.87 -0.77 5.88
N PRO A 428 16.88 -1.48 5.37
CA PRO A 428 18.07 -0.84 4.79
C PRO A 428 17.75 -0.19 3.43
N PRO A 429 18.66 0.66 2.90
CA PRO A 429 18.49 1.22 1.57
C PRO A 429 18.38 0.13 0.49
N PHE A 430 17.29 0.15 -0.30
CA PHE A 430 17.06 -0.84 -1.35
C PHE A 430 18.07 -0.77 -2.51
N THR A 431 18.79 0.33 -2.61
CA THR A 431 19.83 0.54 -3.62
C THR A 431 21.21 0.00 -3.21
N TRP A 432 21.32 -0.51 -1.97
CA TRP A 432 22.56 -1.10 -1.47
C TRP A 432 22.85 -2.43 -2.14
N ASP A 433 24.13 -2.86 -2.13
CA ASP A 433 24.53 -4.13 -2.67
C ASP A 433 23.68 -5.28 -2.11
N TYR A 434 23.32 -6.20 -2.99
CA TYR A 434 22.42 -7.33 -2.64
C TYR A 434 21.11 -6.89 -1.96
N ASN A 435 20.57 -5.73 -2.37
CA ASN A 435 19.33 -5.14 -1.84
C ASN A 435 19.33 -4.92 -0.32
N GLY A 436 20.50 -4.78 0.31
CA GLY A 436 20.63 -4.51 1.75
C GLY A 436 20.73 -5.78 2.64
N LEU A 437 20.79 -6.99 2.09
CA LEU A 437 21.03 -8.21 2.88
C LEU A 437 22.30 -8.19 3.75
N PRO A 438 23.40 -7.53 3.36
CA PRO A 438 24.57 -7.43 4.23
C PRO A 438 24.29 -6.79 5.60
N PHE A 439 23.29 -5.91 5.72
CA PHE A 439 22.90 -5.33 7.01
C PHE A 439 22.36 -6.36 7.99
N ILE A 440 21.51 -7.28 7.51
CA ILE A 440 20.96 -8.30 8.40
C ILE A 440 22.02 -9.36 8.74
N GLU A 441 22.85 -9.77 7.80
CA GLU A 441 23.96 -10.69 8.07
C GLU A 441 24.89 -10.11 9.13
N PHE A 442 25.34 -8.87 8.94
CA PHE A 442 26.19 -8.16 9.90
C PHE A 442 25.56 -8.09 11.29
N GLY A 443 24.27 -7.80 11.36
CA GLY A 443 23.52 -7.72 12.60
C GLY A 443 23.38 -9.06 13.30
N LEU A 444 22.99 -10.10 12.57
CA LEU A 444 22.83 -11.47 13.11
C LEU A 444 24.14 -12.05 13.66
N ASP A 445 25.28 -11.75 13.00
CA ASP A 445 26.59 -12.17 13.47
C ASP A 445 26.95 -11.58 14.86
N ARG A 446 26.33 -10.42 15.21
CA ARG A 446 26.58 -9.67 16.47
C ARG A 446 25.49 -9.82 17.53
N MET A 447 24.47 -10.58 17.23
CA MET A 447 23.38 -10.85 18.17
C MET A 447 23.75 -11.98 19.16
N GLN A 448 23.00 -12.05 20.25
CA GLN A 448 23.00 -13.26 21.09
C GLN A 448 22.51 -14.46 20.28
N ARG A 449 23.07 -15.63 20.58
CA ARG A 449 22.57 -16.89 20.04
C ARG A 449 21.08 -17.04 20.36
N HIS A 450 20.29 -17.52 19.41
CA HIS A 450 18.82 -17.56 19.45
C HIS A 450 18.13 -16.20 19.45
N GLY A 451 18.83 -15.11 19.22
CA GLY A 451 18.21 -13.80 18.96
C GLY A 451 17.38 -13.86 17.67
N LEU A 452 16.33 -13.04 17.59
CA LEU A 452 15.47 -12.98 16.41
C LEU A 452 15.70 -11.70 15.62
N GLY A 453 15.83 -11.83 14.30
CA GLY A 453 16.00 -10.72 13.38
C GLY A 453 14.91 -10.68 12.31
N ALA A 454 14.47 -9.47 11.93
CA ALA A 454 13.59 -9.28 10.80
C ALA A 454 14.10 -8.14 9.92
N ILE A 455 14.05 -8.36 8.61
CA ILE A 455 14.40 -7.37 7.60
C ILE A 455 13.31 -7.30 6.55
N ILE A 456 12.95 -6.08 6.14
CA ILE A 456 12.07 -5.84 5.00
C ILE A 456 12.90 -5.29 3.84
N ILE A 457 12.93 -6.02 2.72
CA ILE A 457 13.72 -5.68 1.53
C ILE A 457 13.00 -6.09 0.25
N GLN A 458 13.58 -5.74 -0.89
CA GLN A 458 13.07 -6.18 -2.18
C GLN A 458 13.05 -7.70 -2.29
N ASP A 459 11.95 -8.22 -2.82
CA ASP A 459 11.68 -9.65 -3.02
C ASP A 459 12.77 -10.36 -3.86
N SER A 460 13.38 -9.62 -4.80
CA SER A 460 14.47 -10.12 -5.64
C SER A 460 15.72 -10.57 -4.87
N ALA A 461 15.93 -10.09 -3.65
CA ALA A 461 17.05 -10.52 -2.81
C ALA A 461 16.96 -12.00 -2.43
N GLY A 462 15.74 -12.50 -2.14
CA GLY A 462 15.49 -13.90 -1.85
C GLY A 462 15.30 -14.79 -3.09
N ASN A 463 15.33 -14.21 -4.29
CA ASN A 463 15.09 -14.90 -5.57
C ASN A 463 16.34 -14.95 -6.46
N GLY A 464 17.46 -15.28 -5.86
CA GLY A 464 18.72 -15.57 -6.56
C GLY A 464 19.65 -14.38 -6.83
N GLN A 465 19.19 -13.12 -6.75
CA GLN A 465 20.06 -11.96 -6.98
C GLN A 465 21.16 -11.78 -5.92
N ALA A 466 20.94 -12.29 -4.73
CA ALA A 466 21.87 -12.18 -3.61
C ALA A 466 22.40 -13.54 -3.11
N THR A 467 22.45 -14.54 -3.96
CA THR A 467 22.85 -15.91 -3.62
C THR A 467 24.12 -16.04 -2.77
N PRO A 468 25.22 -15.29 -2.99
CA PRO A 468 26.38 -15.38 -2.12
C PRO A 468 26.08 -15.02 -0.67
N ILE A 469 25.27 -14.00 -0.44
CA ILE A 469 24.91 -13.53 0.90
C ILE A 469 23.86 -14.46 1.53
N THR A 470 22.85 -14.90 0.76
CA THR A 470 21.84 -15.83 1.30
C THR A 470 22.47 -17.15 1.75
N LYS A 471 23.41 -17.71 0.98
CA LYS A 471 24.19 -18.90 1.39
C LYS A 471 25.02 -18.64 2.64
N SER A 472 25.67 -17.50 2.74
CA SER A 472 26.45 -17.11 3.92
C SER A 472 25.55 -17.01 5.15
N ILE A 473 24.39 -16.36 5.02
CA ILE A 473 23.40 -16.28 6.11
C ILE A 473 22.97 -17.68 6.56
N LEU A 474 22.54 -18.54 5.64
CA LEU A 474 22.05 -19.89 5.97
C LEU A 474 23.13 -20.78 6.63
N SER A 475 24.40 -20.56 6.32
CA SER A 475 25.50 -21.28 6.95
C SER A 475 25.70 -20.96 8.44
N LYS A 476 25.19 -19.80 8.89
CA LYS A 476 25.40 -19.29 10.25
C LYS A 476 24.07 -19.08 11.02
N HIS A 477 23.01 -18.76 10.30
CA HIS A 477 21.72 -18.35 10.85
C HIS A 477 20.58 -19.12 10.18
N SER A 478 19.44 -19.21 10.87
CA SER A 478 18.28 -19.96 10.38
C SER A 478 17.20 -19.02 9.86
N LEU A 479 16.75 -19.19 8.62
CA LEU A 479 15.55 -18.56 8.10
C LEU A 479 14.32 -19.23 8.71
N LYS A 480 13.44 -18.47 9.35
CA LYS A 480 12.24 -18.97 10.03
C LYS A 480 10.97 -18.71 9.23
N ALA A 481 10.90 -17.58 8.56
CA ALA A 481 9.74 -17.23 7.76
C ALA A 481 10.05 -16.19 6.69
N SER A 482 9.23 -16.18 5.66
CA SER A 482 9.16 -15.18 4.61
C SER A 482 7.73 -14.70 4.46
N ILE A 483 7.51 -13.38 4.55
CA ILE A 483 6.19 -12.77 4.42
C ILE A 483 6.20 -11.83 3.24
N LYS A 484 5.43 -12.14 2.21
CA LYS A 484 5.32 -11.32 1.01
C LYS A 484 4.37 -10.15 1.24
N MET A 485 4.86 -8.93 1.05
CA MET A 485 4.15 -7.71 1.37
C MET A 485 3.43 -7.10 0.13
N PRO A 486 2.48 -6.17 0.33
CA PRO A 486 1.84 -5.48 -0.78
C PRO A 486 2.84 -4.75 -1.68
N LEU A 487 2.58 -4.77 -2.99
CA LEU A 487 3.39 -4.06 -3.98
C LEU A 487 3.42 -2.55 -3.78
N ASP A 488 2.29 -2.00 -3.35
CA ASP A 488 2.11 -0.56 -3.13
C ASP A 488 2.54 -0.11 -1.72
N LEU A 489 3.13 -1.01 -0.91
CA LEU A 489 3.45 -0.76 0.50
C LEU A 489 4.19 0.56 0.73
N PHE A 490 5.16 0.85 -0.12
CA PHE A 490 6.02 2.04 -0.01
C PHE A 490 5.61 3.18 -0.96
N GLN A 491 4.39 3.16 -1.50
CA GLN A 491 3.89 4.28 -2.29
C GLN A 491 3.73 5.54 -1.42
N PRO A 492 4.05 6.73 -1.96
CA PRO A 492 4.47 7.03 -3.34
C PRO A 492 5.97 6.89 -3.59
N MET A 493 6.78 6.55 -2.60
CA MET A 493 8.24 6.57 -2.66
C MET A 493 8.82 5.46 -3.52
N ALA A 494 8.28 4.25 -3.40
CA ALA A 494 8.70 3.10 -4.19
C ALA A 494 7.51 2.20 -4.54
N GLY A 495 7.49 1.69 -5.76
CA GLY A 495 6.55 0.66 -6.22
C GLY A 495 7.33 -0.63 -6.48
N VAL A 496 7.87 -1.22 -5.42
CA VAL A 496 8.70 -2.43 -5.49
C VAL A 496 8.08 -3.52 -4.62
N GLN A 497 8.11 -4.74 -5.12
CA GLN A 497 7.69 -5.89 -4.33
C GLN A 497 8.72 -6.13 -3.23
N THR A 498 8.23 -6.24 -2.00
CA THR A 498 9.08 -6.51 -0.83
C THR A 498 8.60 -7.74 -0.09
N SER A 499 9.54 -8.38 0.60
CA SER A 499 9.29 -9.45 1.56
C SER A 499 9.95 -9.13 2.89
N ILE A 500 9.34 -9.62 3.97
CA ILE A 500 9.93 -9.61 5.30
C ILE A 500 10.52 -10.99 5.53
N TYR A 501 11.84 -11.05 5.78
CA TYR A 501 12.54 -12.27 6.16
C TYR A 501 12.84 -12.26 7.64
N ILE A 502 12.54 -13.38 8.31
CA ILE A 502 12.68 -13.56 9.77
C ILE A 502 13.72 -14.63 10.04
N PHE A 503 14.70 -14.29 10.86
CA PHE A 503 15.86 -15.13 11.15
C PHE A 503 16.00 -15.43 12.65
N GLU A 504 16.62 -16.58 12.93
CA GLU A 504 17.17 -16.91 14.23
C GLU A 504 18.71 -16.86 14.17
N ALA A 505 19.30 -16.04 15.02
CA ALA A 505 20.72 -15.72 15.00
C ALA A 505 21.60 -16.85 15.54
N GLN A 506 22.76 -17.05 14.91
CA GLN A 506 23.83 -17.98 15.32
C GLN A 506 23.38 -19.45 15.48
N ILE A 507 22.38 -19.83 14.72
CA ILE A 507 21.90 -21.19 14.54
C ILE A 507 21.91 -21.46 13.04
N PRO A 508 22.85 -22.27 12.51
CA PRO A 508 22.83 -22.64 11.10
C PRO A 508 21.47 -23.17 10.67
N HIS A 509 21.09 -22.89 9.44
CA HIS A 509 19.81 -23.36 8.94
C HIS A 509 19.79 -24.87 8.84
N ASP A 510 18.76 -25.46 9.37
CA ASP A 510 18.48 -26.90 9.29
C ASP A 510 17.53 -27.11 8.08
N PHE A 511 18.08 -27.62 6.98
CA PHE A 511 17.33 -27.81 5.74
C PHE A 511 16.26 -28.91 5.82
N ASP A 512 16.28 -29.71 6.88
CA ASP A 512 15.25 -30.71 7.20
C ASP A 512 14.09 -30.10 8.01
N LYS A 513 14.12 -28.79 8.29
CA LYS A 513 13.04 -28.04 8.96
C LYS A 513 12.35 -27.06 8.00
N PRO A 514 11.02 -27.06 7.97
CA PRO A 514 10.30 -26.18 7.08
C PRO A 514 10.40 -24.71 7.52
N VAL A 515 10.37 -23.83 6.54
CA VAL A 515 10.23 -22.37 6.65
C VAL A 515 8.77 -21.99 6.41
N LYS A 516 8.29 -20.97 7.10
CA LYS A 516 6.94 -20.46 6.92
C LYS A 516 6.92 -19.43 5.79
N PHE A 517 6.09 -19.64 4.81
CA PHE A 517 5.86 -18.72 3.70
C PHE A 517 4.44 -18.15 3.78
N ILE A 518 4.32 -16.82 3.76
CA ILE A 518 3.04 -16.15 3.97
C ILE A 518 2.83 -15.09 2.89
N ASP A 519 1.67 -15.10 2.26
CA ASP A 519 1.24 -14.06 1.33
C ASP A 519 0.38 -13.02 2.05
N PHE A 520 0.94 -11.85 2.27
CA PHE A 520 0.24 -10.71 2.86
C PHE A 520 0.07 -9.55 1.88
N ARG A 521 0.00 -9.83 0.59
CA ARG A 521 -0.22 -8.81 -0.45
C ARG A 521 -1.58 -8.12 -0.30
N ASN A 522 -2.59 -8.81 0.20
CA ASN A 522 -3.88 -8.24 0.52
C ASN A 522 -3.95 -7.85 2.01
N ASP A 523 -3.33 -6.74 2.36
CA ASP A 523 -3.30 -6.22 3.73
C ASP A 523 -4.50 -5.32 4.10
N GLY A 524 -5.46 -5.17 3.19
CA GLY A 524 -6.66 -4.35 3.38
C GLY A 524 -6.49 -2.87 3.13
N TYR A 525 -5.28 -2.39 2.80
CA TYR A 525 -5.04 -1.03 2.35
C TYR A 525 -4.94 -0.92 0.83
N LYS A 526 -5.32 0.24 0.31
CA LYS A 526 -4.95 0.69 -1.04
C LYS A 526 -4.18 1.98 -0.94
N ARG A 527 -2.98 1.97 -1.49
CA ARG A 527 -2.07 3.12 -1.47
C ARG A 527 -1.96 3.71 -2.86
N THR A 528 -2.07 5.01 -2.93
CA THR A 528 -1.90 5.76 -4.18
C THR A 528 -0.88 6.87 -3.94
N LYS A 529 -0.45 7.55 -5.00
CA LYS A 529 0.45 8.71 -4.88
C LYS A 529 -0.09 9.82 -3.95
N ARG A 530 -1.38 9.85 -3.67
CA ARG A 530 -2.03 10.95 -2.94
C ARG A 530 -2.83 10.53 -1.71
N SER A 531 -3.12 9.24 -1.55
CA SER A 531 -4.00 8.78 -0.47
C SER A 531 -3.67 7.36 -0.01
N LEU A 532 -3.89 7.12 1.27
CA LEU A 532 -4.00 5.81 1.90
C LEU A 532 -5.48 5.57 2.18
N GLN A 533 -6.03 4.51 1.63
CA GLN A 533 -7.44 4.12 1.79
C GLN A 533 -7.52 2.80 2.52
N GLU A 534 -8.39 2.71 3.50
CA GLU A 534 -8.76 1.47 4.16
C GLU A 534 -9.89 0.82 3.36
N LEU A 535 -9.60 -0.30 2.69
CA LEU A 535 -10.58 -1.01 1.88
C LEU A 535 -11.27 -2.15 2.64
N ASP A 536 -10.49 -2.96 3.35
CA ASP A 536 -10.99 -4.19 3.93
C ASP A 536 -10.33 -4.46 5.30
N ARG A 537 -10.71 -3.66 6.28
CA ARG A 537 -10.34 -3.78 7.71
C ARG A 537 -8.85 -4.07 7.95
N PRO A 538 -7.94 -3.21 7.49
CA PRO A 538 -6.51 -3.47 7.53
C PRO A 538 -5.98 -3.72 8.95
N LEU A 539 -6.46 -3.04 9.98
CA LEU A 539 -6.00 -3.26 11.35
C LEU A 539 -6.22 -4.70 11.79
N GLN A 540 -7.41 -5.26 11.49
CA GLN A 540 -7.74 -6.64 11.80
C GLN A 540 -6.90 -7.63 10.97
N ARG A 541 -6.60 -7.29 9.70
CA ARG A 541 -5.71 -8.12 8.87
C ARG A 541 -4.29 -8.16 9.42
N TYR A 542 -3.77 -7.04 9.93
CA TYR A 542 -2.47 -6.99 10.61
C TYR A 542 -2.46 -7.76 11.95
N GLU A 543 -3.59 -7.85 12.66
CA GLU A 543 -3.72 -8.73 13.83
C GLU A 543 -3.80 -10.20 13.44
N ASP A 544 -4.54 -10.51 12.37
CA ASP A 544 -4.71 -11.90 11.93
C ASP A 544 -3.44 -12.48 11.32
N ILE A 545 -2.61 -11.68 10.63
CA ILE A 545 -1.32 -12.16 10.13
C ILE A 545 -0.40 -12.62 11.26
N LEU A 546 -0.48 -12.01 12.45
CA LEU A 546 0.25 -12.45 13.63
C LEU A 546 -0.23 -13.82 14.13
N LYS A 547 -1.54 -14.07 14.05
CA LYS A 547 -2.11 -15.39 14.40
C LYS A 547 -1.67 -16.44 13.38
N ILE A 548 -1.70 -16.09 12.08
CA ILE A 548 -1.26 -16.97 10.99
C ILE A 548 0.21 -17.29 11.14
N TYR A 549 1.07 -16.32 11.42
CA TYR A 549 2.48 -16.55 11.67
C TYR A 549 2.73 -17.55 12.81
N LYS A 550 1.96 -17.43 13.91
CA LYS A 550 2.10 -18.27 15.09
C LYS A 550 1.50 -19.67 14.92
N GLN A 551 0.32 -19.75 14.32
CA GLN A 551 -0.52 -20.97 14.34
C GLN A 551 -0.63 -21.65 12.96
N GLY A 552 -0.14 -21.01 11.90
CA GLY A 552 -0.21 -21.55 10.54
C GLY A 552 -1.65 -21.82 10.10
N LEU A 553 -1.88 -22.96 9.48
CA LEU A 553 -3.22 -23.40 9.04
C LEU A 553 -4.24 -23.60 10.18
N ASN A 554 -3.76 -23.67 11.43
CA ASN A 554 -4.64 -23.78 12.61
C ASN A 554 -5.14 -22.41 13.12
N ALA A 555 -4.76 -21.32 12.48
CA ALA A 555 -5.19 -20.00 12.88
C ALA A 555 -6.72 -19.83 12.71
N LYS A 556 -7.39 -19.40 13.79
CA LYS A 556 -8.82 -19.13 13.75
C LYS A 556 -9.06 -17.69 13.31
N ILE A 557 -9.51 -17.51 12.09
CA ILE A 557 -9.81 -16.22 11.48
C ILE A 557 -11.33 -16.05 11.38
N ASP A 558 -11.82 -14.91 11.83
CA ASP A 558 -13.22 -14.54 11.67
C ASP A 558 -13.42 -13.88 10.29
N ASN A 559 -13.68 -14.69 9.29
CA ASN A 559 -13.85 -14.24 7.91
C ASN A 559 -15.16 -13.47 7.66
N THR A 560 -16.11 -13.47 8.59
CA THR A 560 -17.39 -12.75 8.42
C THR A 560 -17.22 -11.24 8.38
N ARG A 561 -16.11 -10.74 8.88
CA ARG A 561 -15.78 -9.31 8.94
C ARG A 561 -15.08 -8.75 7.69
N TYR A 562 -14.68 -9.62 6.76
CA TYR A 562 -13.94 -9.22 5.56
C TYR A 562 -14.80 -9.27 4.31
N GLU A 563 -14.63 -8.28 3.44
CA GLU A 563 -15.21 -8.32 2.08
C GLU A 563 -14.51 -9.39 1.22
N ASN A 564 -13.18 -9.52 1.41
CA ASN A 564 -12.35 -10.56 0.79
C ASN A 564 -11.87 -11.52 1.88
N PRO A 565 -12.54 -12.65 2.08
CA PRO A 565 -12.17 -13.64 3.09
C PRO A 565 -10.73 -14.13 2.95
N ILE A 566 -10.09 -14.41 4.08
CA ILE A 566 -8.73 -14.97 4.12
C ILE A 566 -8.83 -16.49 3.95
N ASN A 567 -8.27 -17.00 2.86
CA ASN A 567 -8.09 -18.43 2.64
C ASN A 567 -6.69 -18.85 3.09
N LEU A 568 -6.59 -19.55 4.22
CA LEU A 568 -5.31 -19.95 4.81
C LEU A 568 -4.50 -20.87 3.89
N GLU A 569 -5.16 -21.77 3.14
CA GLU A 569 -4.48 -22.70 2.24
C GLU A 569 -3.83 -21.99 1.04
N GLU A 570 -4.35 -20.83 0.65
CA GLU A 570 -3.79 -20.03 -0.43
C GLU A 570 -2.66 -19.10 0.01
N ILE A 571 -2.71 -18.61 1.26
CA ILE A 571 -1.77 -17.57 1.73
C ILE A 571 -0.69 -18.10 2.67
N TYR A 572 -0.76 -19.35 3.12
CA TYR A 572 0.20 -19.95 4.05
C TYR A 572 0.71 -21.29 3.56
N VAL A 573 2.03 -21.43 3.53
CA VAL A 573 2.72 -22.69 3.19
C VAL A 573 3.88 -22.89 4.16
N GLU A 574 4.09 -24.12 4.63
CA GLU A 574 5.32 -24.57 5.24
C GLU A 574 6.05 -25.48 4.24
N ASP A 575 7.29 -25.11 3.90
CA ASP A 575 8.07 -25.84 2.90
C ASP A 575 9.56 -25.71 3.20
N PHE A 576 10.35 -26.58 2.57
CA PHE A 576 11.79 -26.62 2.72
C PHE A 576 12.45 -25.72 1.70
N ILE A 577 13.52 -25.02 2.11
CA ILE A 577 14.33 -24.23 1.18
C ILE A 577 15.54 -25.04 0.71
N SER A 578 16.01 -24.73 -0.48
CA SER A 578 17.19 -25.37 -1.05
C SER A 578 18.49 -24.83 -0.44
N THR A 579 19.55 -25.61 -0.53
CA THR A 579 20.91 -25.18 -0.16
C THR A 579 21.46 -24.09 -1.07
N GLU A 580 20.79 -23.82 -2.21
CA GLU A 580 21.19 -22.80 -3.16
C GLU A 580 20.88 -21.38 -2.68
N GLY A 581 19.98 -21.20 -1.70
CA GLY A 581 19.65 -19.90 -1.09
C GLY A 581 19.00 -18.92 -2.07
N ASN A 582 18.24 -19.42 -3.03
CA ASN A 582 17.61 -18.65 -4.10
C ASN A 582 16.08 -18.82 -4.14
N ASP A 583 15.50 -19.38 -3.09
CA ASP A 583 14.10 -19.76 -3.01
C ASP A 583 13.44 -19.30 -1.69
N TRP A 584 13.67 -18.05 -1.30
CA TRP A 584 13.11 -17.50 -0.06
C TRP A 584 11.74 -16.82 -0.22
N ASN A 585 11.16 -16.82 -1.41
CA ASN A 585 9.94 -16.08 -1.69
C ASN A 585 8.71 -16.99 -1.69
N PHE A 586 7.58 -16.49 -1.18
CA PHE A 586 6.32 -17.21 -1.12
C PHE A 586 5.90 -17.83 -2.47
N ASP A 587 6.04 -17.09 -3.58
CA ASP A 587 5.59 -17.57 -4.89
C ASP A 587 6.37 -18.82 -5.39
N GLN A 588 7.56 -19.07 -4.86
CA GLN A 588 8.38 -20.25 -5.21
C GLN A 588 7.92 -21.51 -4.49
N HIS A 589 7.19 -21.35 -3.37
CA HIS A 589 6.68 -22.43 -2.52
C HIS A 589 5.18 -22.61 -2.61
N ARG A 590 4.49 -21.66 -3.30
CA ARG A 590 3.07 -21.76 -3.53
C ARG A 590 2.77 -23.00 -4.35
N LYS A 591 1.95 -23.92 -3.82
CA LYS A 591 1.43 -25.06 -4.57
C LYS A 591 0.43 -24.51 -5.59
N ILE A 592 0.87 -24.30 -6.80
CA ILE A 592 -0.01 -23.99 -7.93
C ILE A 592 -0.41 -25.34 -8.52
N ASP A 593 -1.68 -25.69 -8.43
CA ASP A 593 -2.21 -26.75 -9.28
C ASP A 593 -2.25 -26.20 -10.71
N THR A 594 -1.21 -26.52 -11.49
CA THR A 594 -1.10 -26.12 -12.91
C THR A 594 -2.07 -26.85 -13.79
N LYS A 595 -2.77 -27.89 -13.28
CA LYS A 595 -3.83 -28.58 -13.97
C LYS A 595 -5.06 -27.65 -14.03
N PRO A 596 -5.51 -27.22 -15.23
CA PRO A 596 -6.64 -26.33 -15.33
C PRO A 596 -7.91 -27.02 -14.84
N THR A 597 -8.69 -26.29 -14.09
CA THR A 597 -10.00 -26.74 -13.61
C THR A 597 -11.06 -26.51 -14.69
N LEU A 598 -12.20 -27.13 -14.52
CA LEU A 598 -13.36 -26.86 -15.37
C LEU A 598 -13.74 -25.37 -15.37
N GLU A 599 -13.59 -24.70 -14.22
CA GLU A 599 -13.90 -23.28 -14.07
C GLU A 599 -12.94 -22.39 -14.89
N ASP A 600 -11.66 -22.72 -14.94
CA ASP A 600 -10.69 -22.02 -15.79
C ASP A 600 -11.07 -22.12 -17.27
N PHE A 601 -11.49 -23.32 -17.71
CA PHE A 601 -11.95 -23.49 -19.08
C PHE A 601 -13.28 -22.79 -19.35
N LYS A 602 -14.27 -22.91 -18.44
CA LYS A 602 -15.57 -22.22 -18.57
C LYS A 602 -15.38 -20.71 -18.63
N LYS A 603 -14.47 -20.15 -17.81
CA LYS A 603 -14.16 -18.72 -17.83
C LYS A 603 -13.60 -18.30 -19.19
N CYS A 604 -12.58 -19.00 -19.68
CA CYS A 604 -11.95 -18.68 -20.96
C CYS A 604 -12.94 -18.79 -22.14
N VAL A 605 -13.73 -19.86 -22.18
CA VAL A 605 -14.78 -20.07 -23.20
C VAL A 605 -15.85 -19.00 -23.10
N SER A 606 -16.31 -18.66 -21.90
CA SER A 606 -17.35 -17.63 -21.69
C SER A 606 -16.89 -16.25 -22.13
N GLU A 607 -15.65 -15.87 -21.79
CA GLU A 607 -15.07 -14.58 -22.19
C GLU A 607 -14.93 -14.50 -23.72
N TYR A 608 -14.49 -15.58 -24.36
CA TYR A 608 -14.38 -15.66 -25.81
C TYR A 608 -15.76 -15.58 -26.50
N LEU A 609 -16.73 -16.39 -26.07
CA LEU A 609 -18.07 -16.38 -26.63
C LEU A 609 -18.79 -15.04 -26.42
N ALA A 610 -18.63 -14.42 -25.26
CA ALA A 610 -19.19 -13.10 -24.99
C ALA A 610 -18.63 -12.05 -25.97
N TRP A 611 -17.32 -12.14 -26.29
CA TRP A 611 -16.71 -11.29 -27.30
C TRP A 611 -17.24 -11.57 -28.71
N GLU A 612 -17.37 -12.85 -29.12
CA GLU A 612 -17.96 -13.22 -30.42
C GLU A 612 -19.39 -12.72 -30.55
N VAL A 613 -20.24 -12.98 -29.54
CA VAL A 613 -21.63 -12.51 -29.52
C VAL A 613 -21.70 -10.97 -29.59
N SER A 614 -20.81 -10.28 -28.86
CA SER A 614 -20.68 -8.81 -28.92
C SER A 614 -20.32 -8.32 -30.32
N ASN A 615 -19.43 -9.02 -31.03
CA ASN A 615 -19.06 -8.68 -32.40
C ASN A 615 -20.21 -8.93 -33.39
N VAL A 616 -20.92 -10.06 -33.25
CA VAL A 616 -22.10 -10.34 -34.05
C VAL A 616 -23.20 -9.31 -33.82
N LEU A 617 -23.45 -8.93 -32.56
CA LEU A 617 -24.45 -7.92 -32.21
C LEU A 617 -24.05 -6.52 -32.65
N LYS A 618 -22.78 -6.15 -32.59
CA LYS A 618 -22.27 -4.86 -33.10
C LYS A 618 -22.39 -4.73 -34.59
N ASN A 619 -22.26 -5.84 -35.32
CA ASN A 619 -22.47 -5.88 -36.76
C ASN A 619 -23.97 -5.92 -37.14
N ALA A 620 -24.86 -6.25 -36.19
CA ALA A 620 -26.31 -6.38 -36.43
C ALA A 620 -27.11 -5.15 -36.00
N THR A 621 -26.68 -4.40 -35.01
CA THR A 621 -27.37 -3.16 -34.55
C THR A 621 -26.48 -2.31 -33.63
N GLN A 622 -26.40 -1.01 -33.89
CA GLN A 622 -26.05 -0.01 -32.86
C GLN A 622 -27.13 -0.06 -31.75
N GLU A 623 -26.68 -0.21 -30.52
CA GLU A 623 -27.43 -0.16 -29.26
C GLU A 623 -27.86 -1.50 -28.66
N ILE A 624 -27.13 -1.90 -27.57
CA ILE A 624 -27.73 -2.25 -26.27
C ILE A 624 -26.58 -2.23 -25.21
N LYS A 625 -26.72 -1.37 -24.21
CA LYS A 625 -25.90 -1.32 -23.00
C LYS A 625 -26.52 -2.19 -21.91
N ALA A 626 -25.63 -2.85 -21.14
CA ALA A 626 -25.73 -3.23 -19.74
C ALA A 626 -26.31 -4.58 -19.34
N GLY A 627 -25.45 -5.37 -18.70
CA GLY A 627 -25.71 -5.98 -17.41
C GLY A 627 -26.27 -7.39 -17.37
N ALA A 628 -25.45 -8.37 -17.05
CA ALA A 628 -25.91 -9.52 -16.26
C ALA A 628 -24.79 -10.03 -15.35
N LYS A 629 -25.04 -9.98 -14.05
CA LYS A 629 -24.35 -10.79 -13.04
C LYS A 629 -25.04 -12.16 -13.05
N GLY A 630 -24.28 -13.22 -13.35
CA GLY A 630 -24.78 -14.59 -13.28
C GLY A 630 -24.18 -15.33 -12.09
N GLY A 631 -25.01 -16.05 -11.40
CA GLY A 631 -24.75 -16.74 -10.13
C GLY A 631 -23.91 -18.00 -10.27
N THR A 632 -23.33 -18.33 -9.14
CA THR A 632 -22.58 -19.54 -8.82
C THR A 632 -23.46 -20.78 -8.77
N GLU A 633 -23.12 -21.83 -9.54
CA GLU A 633 -23.46 -23.21 -9.19
C GLU A 633 -22.42 -24.21 -9.77
N GLY A 634 -21.84 -25.04 -8.87
CA GLY A 634 -21.51 -26.43 -9.09
C GLY A 634 -20.27 -26.81 -9.91
N ASN A 635 -19.14 -27.05 -9.22
CA ASN A 635 -17.88 -27.61 -9.72
C ASN A 635 -17.92 -29.09 -10.20
N ALA A 636 -19.03 -29.61 -10.68
CA ALA A 636 -19.11 -30.97 -11.17
C ALA A 636 -19.06 -31.02 -12.69
N LEU A 637 -18.11 -31.79 -13.25
CA LEU A 637 -18.03 -32.07 -14.68
C LEU A 637 -19.39 -32.63 -15.21
N SER A 638 -19.83 -32.13 -16.36
CA SER A 638 -20.99 -32.67 -17.03
C SER A 638 -20.81 -34.16 -17.38
N PRO A 639 -21.88 -34.92 -17.59
CA PRO A 639 -21.75 -36.33 -17.99
C PRO A 639 -20.89 -36.54 -19.24
N ARG A 640 -20.98 -35.63 -20.22
CA ARG A 640 -20.21 -35.70 -21.47
C ARG A 640 -18.75 -35.39 -21.29
N LEU A 641 -18.42 -34.38 -20.49
CA LEU A 641 -17.01 -34.04 -20.15
C LEU A 641 -16.37 -35.16 -19.31
N ARG A 642 -17.12 -35.80 -18.40
CA ARG A 642 -16.67 -37.01 -17.67
C ARG A 642 -16.37 -38.17 -18.61
N GLU A 643 -17.19 -38.37 -19.62
CA GLU A 643 -16.98 -39.42 -20.62
C GLU A 643 -15.74 -39.12 -21.48
N LEU A 644 -15.53 -37.87 -21.89
CA LEU A 644 -14.33 -37.43 -22.61
C LEU A 644 -13.07 -37.68 -21.78
N GLU A 645 -13.06 -37.28 -20.51
CA GLU A 645 -11.91 -37.52 -19.62
C GLU A 645 -11.66 -39.02 -19.39
N LYS A 646 -12.72 -39.82 -19.23
CA LYS A 646 -12.62 -41.26 -19.11
C LYS A 646 -12.01 -41.90 -20.37
N ASN A 647 -12.50 -41.52 -21.56
CA ASN A 647 -12.00 -42.00 -22.84
C ASN A 647 -10.54 -41.58 -23.05
N PHE A 648 -10.16 -40.35 -22.69
CA PHE A 648 -8.78 -39.87 -22.75
C PHE A 648 -7.86 -40.75 -21.91
N ARG A 649 -8.20 -41.03 -20.64
CA ARG A 649 -7.41 -41.88 -19.74
C ARG A 649 -7.37 -43.35 -20.22
N GLN A 650 -8.49 -43.88 -20.74
CA GLN A 650 -8.54 -45.25 -21.26
C GLN A 650 -7.66 -45.47 -22.49
N ASN A 651 -7.43 -44.41 -23.27
CA ASN A 651 -6.55 -44.42 -24.43
C ASN A 651 -5.08 -44.13 -24.06
N GLY A 652 -4.73 -44.20 -22.79
CA GLY A 652 -3.36 -43.95 -22.28
C GLY A 652 -3.00 -42.47 -22.18
N GLY A 653 -4.02 -41.59 -22.14
CA GLY A 653 -3.82 -40.15 -21.98
C GLY A 653 -3.29 -39.79 -20.60
N GLU A 654 -2.23 -39.00 -20.57
CA GLU A 654 -1.56 -38.50 -19.38
C GLU A 654 -1.46 -36.98 -19.44
N TRP A 655 -1.25 -36.35 -18.28
CA TRP A 655 -0.92 -34.94 -18.17
C TRP A 655 0.56 -34.78 -17.88
N ARG A 656 1.28 -34.01 -18.71
CA ARG A 656 2.71 -33.79 -18.56
C ARG A 656 3.06 -32.32 -18.55
N GLU A 657 4.13 -32.00 -17.85
CA GLU A 657 4.65 -30.65 -17.73
C GLU A 657 5.60 -30.32 -18.89
N PHE A 658 5.46 -29.10 -19.43
CA PHE A 658 6.26 -28.56 -20.52
C PHE A 658 6.65 -27.13 -20.19
N ARG A 659 7.90 -26.77 -20.51
CA ARG A 659 8.29 -25.36 -20.50
C ARG A 659 7.74 -24.66 -21.73
N ILE A 660 7.16 -23.48 -21.55
CA ILE A 660 6.54 -22.73 -22.65
C ILE A 660 7.55 -22.44 -23.74
N GLY A 661 8.80 -22.09 -23.38
CA GLY A 661 9.87 -21.81 -24.33
C GLY A 661 10.33 -23.01 -25.17
N GLU A 662 10.02 -24.25 -24.76
CA GLU A 662 10.26 -25.48 -25.53
C GLU A 662 9.18 -25.70 -26.60
N LEU A 663 7.99 -25.18 -26.38
CA LEU A 663 6.85 -25.35 -27.26
C LEU A 663 6.70 -24.22 -28.27
N PHE A 664 7.03 -22.97 -27.90
CA PHE A 664 6.73 -21.79 -28.70
C PHE A 664 7.87 -20.78 -28.74
N ASP A 665 8.05 -20.17 -29.91
CA ASP A 665 8.83 -18.93 -30.03
C ASP A 665 7.97 -17.75 -29.56
N ILE A 666 8.35 -17.15 -28.45
CA ILE A 666 7.74 -15.92 -27.97
C ILE A 666 8.45 -14.76 -28.65
N ASP A 667 7.73 -14.01 -29.47
CA ASP A 667 8.34 -12.95 -30.25
C ASP A 667 8.85 -11.80 -29.38
N ASN A 668 9.99 -11.25 -29.81
CA ASN A 668 10.75 -10.19 -29.16
C ASN A 668 10.26 -8.78 -29.52
N THR A 669 9.19 -8.64 -30.28
CA THR A 669 8.66 -7.34 -30.68
C THR A 669 8.07 -6.59 -29.50
N TRP A 670 8.86 -6.44 -28.44
CA TRP A 670 8.71 -5.38 -27.49
C TRP A 670 9.08 -4.07 -28.18
N ILE A 671 8.10 -3.32 -28.59
CA ILE A 671 8.29 -1.93 -28.98
C ILE A 671 8.48 -1.12 -27.70
N TYR A 672 9.62 -1.34 -27.01
CA TYR A 672 10.07 -0.48 -25.96
C TYR A 672 10.79 0.72 -26.55
N GLY A 673 10.31 1.92 -26.28
CA GLY A 673 11.15 3.09 -26.16
C GLY A 673 11.31 3.97 -27.40
N LYS A 674 10.44 3.93 -28.37
CA LYS A 674 10.24 5.11 -29.23
C LYS A 674 8.79 5.53 -29.09
N ASN A 675 8.58 6.80 -28.72
CA ASN A 675 7.30 7.49 -28.71
C ASN A 675 6.56 7.32 -30.06
N ARG A 676 6.14 6.12 -30.35
CA ARG A 676 5.13 5.85 -31.35
C ARG A 676 3.77 6.07 -30.68
N GLN A 677 3.51 7.32 -30.37
CA GLN A 677 2.13 7.77 -30.38
C GLN A 677 1.69 7.55 -31.83
N TYR A 678 1.08 6.39 -32.09
CA TYR A 678 0.16 6.36 -33.20
C TYR A 678 -0.82 7.48 -32.93
N LYS A 679 -0.77 8.53 -33.75
CA LYS A 679 -1.90 9.44 -33.88
C LYS A 679 -2.98 8.66 -34.59
N THR A 680 -3.49 7.64 -33.92
CA THR A 680 -4.49 6.74 -34.43
C THR A 680 -5.76 7.54 -34.50
N LYS A 681 -6.25 7.69 -35.66
CA LYS A 681 -7.62 8.02 -35.87
C LYS A 681 -8.41 6.82 -35.35
N PHE A 682 -9.30 7.07 -34.42
CA PHE A 682 -10.25 6.07 -33.94
C PHE A 682 -11.30 5.89 -35.03
N TYR A 683 -11.52 4.65 -35.44
CA TYR A 683 -12.55 4.30 -36.41
C TYR A 683 -13.64 3.49 -35.73
N GLU A 684 -14.87 3.63 -36.20
CA GLU A 684 -15.90 2.67 -35.87
C GLU A 684 -15.57 1.30 -36.48
N PRO A 685 -15.92 0.20 -35.82
CA PRO A 685 -15.66 -1.15 -36.37
C PRO A 685 -16.41 -1.38 -37.67
N ASP A 686 -15.67 -1.66 -38.73
CA ASP A 686 -16.18 -2.06 -40.05
C ASP A 686 -15.28 -3.16 -40.66
N ASN A 687 -15.59 -3.60 -41.88
CA ASN A 687 -14.83 -4.64 -42.55
C ASN A 687 -13.40 -4.26 -42.97
N GLU A 688 -13.04 -2.98 -42.89
CA GLU A 688 -11.71 -2.45 -43.22
C GLU A 688 -10.87 -2.14 -41.99
N THR A 689 -11.45 -2.28 -40.80
CA THR A 689 -10.78 -1.96 -39.54
C THR A 689 -10.30 -3.20 -38.81
N ILE A 690 -9.19 -3.06 -38.07
CA ILE A 690 -8.64 -4.08 -37.20
C ILE A 690 -8.64 -3.62 -35.75
N PRO A 691 -8.91 -4.52 -34.78
CA PRO A 691 -8.88 -4.20 -33.37
C PRO A 691 -7.44 -3.90 -32.89
N VAL A 692 -7.32 -2.92 -32.00
CA VAL A 692 -6.08 -2.63 -31.28
C VAL A 692 -6.21 -3.12 -29.86
N ILE A 693 -5.37 -4.08 -29.49
CA ILE A 693 -5.41 -4.79 -28.22
C ILE A 693 -4.61 -4.06 -27.17
N SER A 694 -5.16 -3.92 -25.97
CA SER A 694 -4.49 -3.32 -24.81
C SER A 694 -4.72 -4.18 -23.56
N GLY A 695 -4.05 -3.86 -22.46
CA GLY A 695 -4.17 -4.57 -21.18
C GLY A 695 -5.48 -4.27 -20.45
N VAL A 696 -6.63 -4.43 -21.10
CA VAL A 696 -7.97 -4.33 -20.49
C VAL A 696 -8.64 -5.70 -20.46
N THR A 697 -9.49 -5.95 -19.47
CA THR A 697 -10.16 -7.24 -19.27
C THR A 697 -11.53 -7.33 -19.93
N ILE A 698 -12.05 -6.23 -20.43
CA ILE A 698 -13.36 -6.18 -21.10
C ILE A 698 -13.17 -6.23 -22.62
N ASN A 699 -14.19 -6.69 -23.33
CA ASN A 699 -14.22 -6.70 -24.81
C ASN A 699 -13.02 -7.42 -25.43
N ASN A 700 -12.61 -8.55 -24.85
CA ASN A 700 -11.45 -9.36 -25.28
C ASN A 700 -10.15 -8.54 -25.45
N GLY A 701 -9.91 -7.54 -24.59
CA GLY A 701 -8.73 -6.67 -24.65
C GLY A 701 -8.77 -5.59 -25.75
N VAL A 702 -9.82 -5.51 -26.54
CA VAL A 702 -9.96 -4.52 -27.62
C VAL A 702 -10.21 -3.14 -27.02
N ASN A 703 -9.30 -2.20 -27.29
CA ASN A 703 -9.37 -0.84 -26.82
C ASN A 703 -10.04 0.11 -27.80
N TYR A 704 -9.68 -0.01 -29.08
CA TYR A 704 -10.25 0.74 -30.20
C TYR A 704 -9.99 0.01 -31.53
N TYR A 705 -10.49 0.56 -32.63
CA TYR A 705 -10.27 0.03 -33.96
C TYR A 705 -9.48 1.02 -34.81
N THR A 706 -8.65 0.51 -35.72
CA THR A 706 -7.85 1.29 -36.66
C THR A 706 -7.87 0.63 -38.03
N LYS A 707 -7.45 1.35 -39.08
CA LYS A 707 -7.36 0.74 -40.42
C LYS A 707 -6.03 0.00 -40.59
N ASP A 708 -6.07 -1.17 -41.23
CA ASP A 708 -4.89 -1.95 -41.62
C ASP A 708 -3.85 -1.10 -42.36
N SER A 709 -4.33 -0.19 -43.24
CA SER A 709 -3.47 0.75 -44.00
C SER A 709 -2.74 1.77 -43.12
N ASP A 710 -3.17 2.03 -41.93
CA ASP A 710 -2.59 3.05 -41.03
C ASP A 710 -1.46 2.48 -40.13
N ILE A 711 -1.23 1.15 -40.20
CA ILE A 711 -0.24 0.44 -39.39
C ILE A 711 0.80 -0.23 -40.28
N PRO A 712 2.10 -0.22 -39.94
CA PRO A 712 3.11 -1.01 -40.62
C PRO A 712 2.75 -2.50 -40.63
N GLN A 713 2.98 -3.18 -41.76
CA GLN A 713 2.60 -4.58 -41.94
C GLN A 713 3.30 -5.54 -40.97
N ASP A 714 4.48 -5.19 -40.49
CA ASP A 714 5.26 -5.90 -39.49
C ASP A 714 4.74 -5.71 -38.05
N GLU A 715 3.72 -4.84 -37.84
CA GLU A 715 3.06 -4.59 -36.56
C GLU A 715 1.61 -5.13 -36.56
N ILE A 716 1.19 -5.82 -37.58
CA ILE A 716 -0.10 -6.50 -37.68
C ILE A 716 0.10 -7.97 -37.36
N PHE A 717 -0.59 -8.42 -36.34
CA PHE A 717 -0.60 -9.80 -35.86
C PHE A 717 -1.88 -10.50 -36.30
N SER A 718 -1.89 -11.81 -36.27
CA SER A 718 -3.10 -12.58 -36.53
C SER A 718 -3.08 -13.89 -35.77
N ASP A 719 -4.26 -14.38 -35.39
CA ASP A 719 -4.52 -15.73 -34.94
C ASP A 719 -3.59 -16.19 -33.79
N SER A 720 -3.40 -15.31 -32.78
CA SER A 720 -2.41 -15.45 -31.71
C SER A 720 -2.98 -15.15 -30.34
N LEU A 721 -2.27 -15.55 -29.28
CA LEU A 721 -2.55 -15.12 -27.90
C LEU A 721 -1.89 -13.81 -27.59
N THR A 722 -2.58 -12.97 -26.83
CA THR A 722 -1.99 -11.78 -26.20
C THR A 722 -1.96 -11.92 -24.70
N ILE A 723 -0.91 -11.38 -24.09
CA ILE A 723 -0.72 -11.40 -22.63
C ILE A 723 -0.42 -9.97 -22.17
N SER A 724 -1.23 -9.43 -21.28
CA SER A 724 -0.99 -8.11 -20.70
C SER A 724 0.21 -8.15 -19.76
N THR A 725 1.18 -7.23 -19.96
CA THR A 725 2.45 -7.25 -19.22
C THR A 725 2.54 -6.24 -18.10
N ARG A 726 1.65 -5.26 -18.02
CA ARG A 726 1.69 -4.20 -16.99
C ARG A 726 0.30 -3.68 -16.65
N GLY A 727 0.18 -3.07 -15.48
CA GLY A 727 -1.04 -2.43 -15.02
C GLY A 727 -1.90 -3.35 -14.15
N ALA A 728 -3.11 -2.89 -13.84
CA ALA A 728 -4.06 -3.61 -12.97
C ALA A 728 -4.50 -4.97 -13.56
N TYR A 729 -4.35 -5.15 -14.86
CA TYR A 729 -4.77 -6.33 -15.61
C TYR A 729 -3.57 -7.13 -16.17
N SER A 730 -2.40 -6.97 -15.57
CA SER A 730 -1.23 -7.77 -15.92
C SER A 730 -1.55 -9.25 -15.77
N GLY A 731 -1.10 -10.07 -16.74
CA GLY A 731 -1.37 -11.50 -16.77
C GLY A 731 -2.67 -11.91 -17.45
N THR A 732 -3.53 -10.96 -17.88
CA THR A 732 -4.71 -11.29 -18.69
C THR A 732 -4.26 -11.89 -20.01
N VAL A 733 -4.76 -13.09 -20.32
CA VAL A 733 -4.49 -13.83 -21.56
C VAL A 733 -5.76 -13.86 -22.40
N THR A 734 -5.63 -13.47 -23.69
CA THR A 734 -6.76 -13.48 -24.63
C THR A 734 -6.34 -14.07 -25.97
N TYR A 735 -7.22 -14.85 -26.59
CA TYR A 735 -7.06 -15.32 -27.96
C TYR A 735 -7.75 -14.38 -28.92
N HIS A 736 -7.07 -14.04 -30.00
CA HIS A 736 -7.58 -13.18 -31.07
C HIS A 736 -7.57 -13.91 -32.40
N ASP A 737 -8.76 -14.06 -32.95
CA ASP A 737 -8.99 -14.59 -34.29
C ASP A 737 -8.91 -13.45 -35.31
N GLY A 738 -8.22 -13.69 -36.42
CA GLY A 738 -8.03 -12.70 -37.47
C GLY A 738 -6.92 -11.66 -37.14
N LYS A 739 -6.90 -10.59 -37.94
CA LYS A 739 -5.88 -9.54 -37.84
C LYS A 739 -6.13 -8.61 -36.63
N PHE A 740 -5.07 -8.22 -35.95
CA PHE A 740 -5.11 -7.23 -34.87
C PHE A 740 -3.78 -6.49 -34.76
N ALA A 741 -3.79 -5.34 -34.09
CA ALA A 741 -2.60 -4.58 -33.72
C ALA A 741 -2.50 -4.45 -32.21
N LEU A 742 -1.34 -3.99 -31.71
CA LEU A 742 -1.05 -3.89 -30.29
C LEU A 742 -0.96 -2.45 -29.82
N ALA A 743 -1.58 -2.18 -28.68
CA ALA A 743 -1.26 -1.04 -27.84
C ALA A 743 -0.03 -1.35 -26.96
N ASN A 744 0.31 -0.45 -26.04
CA ASN A 744 1.46 -0.64 -25.14
C ASN A 744 1.23 -1.77 -24.12
N ASN A 745 2.33 -2.43 -23.73
CA ASN A 745 2.38 -3.40 -22.63
C ASN A 745 1.64 -4.72 -22.90
N ILE A 746 1.72 -5.23 -24.10
CA ILE A 746 1.19 -6.53 -24.51
C ILE A 746 2.32 -7.39 -25.08
N LEU A 747 2.37 -8.66 -24.72
CA LEU A 747 3.16 -9.70 -25.39
C LEU A 747 2.26 -10.48 -26.36
N VAL A 748 2.80 -10.88 -27.49
CA VAL A 748 2.14 -11.82 -28.39
C VAL A 748 2.87 -13.16 -28.32
N MET A 749 2.09 -14.21 -28.18
CA MET A 749 2.54 -15.59 -28.30
C MET A 749 2.00 -16.17 -29.61
N HIS A 750 2.91 -16.46 -30.53
CA HIS A 750 2.55 -17.08 -31.80
C HIS A 750 2.29 -18.57 -31.62
N LEU A 751 1.07 -18.98 -31.91
CA LEU A 751 0.69 -20.38 -31.91
C LEU A 751 0.87 -20.95 -33.31
N PRO A 752 1.18 -22.26 -33.44
CA PRO A 752 1.27 -22.90 -34.75
C PRO A 752 -0.03 -22.73 -35.55
N LYS A 753 0.13 -22.46 -36.84
CA LYS A 753 -1.02 -22.22 -37.73
C LYS A 753 -1.91 -23.46 -37.91
N GLU A 754 -1.33 -24.63 -37.71
CA GLU A 754 -1.99 -25.92 -37.83
C GLU A 754 -2.96 -26.18 -36.65
N TRP A 755 -2.83 -25.45 -35.57
CA TRP A 755 -3.71 -25.61 -34.40
C TRP A 755 -5.07 -25.02 -34.69
N THR A 756 -6.11 -25.81 -34.34
CA THR A 756 -7.48 -25.32 -34.47
C THR A 756 -7.74 -24.19 -33.48
N LYS A 757 -8.72 -23.37 -33.76
CA LYS A 757 -9.20 -22.30 -32.88
C LYS A 757 -9.48 -22.81 -31.45
N ARG A 758 -10.13 -23.97 -31.30
CA ARG A 758 -10.44 -24.58 -30.01
C ARG A 758 -9.21 -25.01 -29.27
N ALA A 759 -8.22 -25.60 -29.93
CA ALA A 759 -6.94 -25.93 -29.32
C ALA A 759 -6.22 -24.67 -28.79
N LYS A 760 -6.27 -23.54 -29.51
CA LYS A 760 -5.71 -22.25 -29.10
C LYS A 760 -6.43 -21.65 -27.91
N ILE A 761 -7.77 -21.75 -27.83
CA ILE A 761 -8.59 -21.35 -26.67
C ILE A 761 -8.26 -22.22 -25.46
N TYR A 762 -8.13 -23.53 -25.66
CA TYR A 762 -7.70 -24.45 -24.60
C TYR A 762 -6.35 -24.00 -24.01
N PHE A 763 -5.41 -23.67 -24.88
CA PHE A 763 -4.08 -23.22 -24.50
C PHE A 763 -4.10 -21.85 -23.79
N ALA A 764 -4.97 -20.92 -24.20
CA ALA A 764 -5.17 -19.65 -23.52
C ALA A 764 -5.60 -19.83 -22.06
N ALA A 765 -6.47 -20.81 -21.78
CA ALA A 765 -6.89 -21.15 -20.41
C ALA A 765 -5.72 -21.64 -19.57
N LEU A 766 -4.81 -22.45 -20.16
CA LEU A 766 -3.61 -22.94 -19.45
C LEU A 766 -2.64 -21.80 -19.09
N VAL A 767 -2.35 -20.92 -20.05
CA VAL A 767 -1.44 -19.78 -19.81
C VAL A 767 -2.04 -18.81 -18.79
N SER A 768 -3.36 -18.64 -18.77
CA SER A 768 -4.06 -17.83 -17.76
C SER A 768 -3.85 -18.35 -16.34
N LYS A 769 -3.61 -19.65 -16.17
CA LYS A 769 -3.40 -20.31 -14.88
C LYS A 769 -2.03 -20.00 -14.25
N LEU A 770 -1.06 -19.47 -15.00
CA LEU A 770 0.27 -19.10 -14.49
C LEU A 770 0.22 -18.01 -13.41
N GLY A 771 -0.95 -17.41 -13.18
CA GLY A 771 -1.18 -16.52 -12.05
C GLY A 771 -0.41 -15.20 -12.12
N TYR A 772 -0.02 -14.76 -13.31
CA TYR A 772 0.49 -13.43 -13.51
C TYR A 772 -0.57 -12.41 -13.10
N GLY A 773 -0.17 -11.36 -12.42
CA GLY A 773 -1.10 -10.31 -11.99
C GLY A 773 -0.43 -9.19 -11.23
N GLY A 774 -1.05 -8.00 -11.26
CA GLY A 774 -0.54 -6.83 -10.55
C GLY A 774 0.72 -6.21 -11.14
N PHE A 775 1.28 -5.24 -10.43
CA PHE A 775 2.37 -4.41 -10.95
C PHE A 775 3.77 -5.06 -10.89
N ASN A 776 3.95 -6.17 -10.19
CA ASN A 776 5.27 -6.80 -10.01
C ASN A 776 5.33 -8.27 -10.44
N ASN A 777 4.20 -8.96 -10.55
CA ASN A 777 4.15 -10.29 -11.12
C ASN A 777 3.65 -10.21 -12.55
N TYR A 778 4.38 -9.50 -13.40
CA TYR A 778 4.03 -9.35 -14.80
C TYR A 778 4.87 -10.28 -15.67
N PRO A 779 4.27 -10.87 -16.72
CA PRO A 779 4.98 -11.74 -17.61
C PRO A 779 6.08 -10.96 -18.36
N ARG A 780 7.30 -11.48 -18.29
CA ARG A 780 8.41 -11.08 -19.15
C ARG A 780 8.70 -12.21 -20.12
N LYS A 781 9.27 -11.89 -21.26
CA LYS A 781 9.63 -12.91 -22.25
C LYS A 781 10.43 -14.06 -21.65
N GLU A 782 11.45 -13.75 -20.86
CA GLU A 782 12.35 -14.74 -20.27
C GLU A 782 11.69 -15.55 -19.15
N THR A 783 10.86 -14.92 -18.32
CA THR A 783 10.10 -15.64 -17.29
C THR A 783 9.07 -16.55 -17.94
N LEU A 784 8.31 -16.04 -18.91
CA LEU A 784 7.28 -16.80 -19.59
C LEU A 784 7.84 -18.02 -20.35
N LYS A 785 9.05 -17.92 -20.90
CA LYS A 785 9.72 -19.07 -21.53
C LYS A 785 10.08 -20.18 -20.56
N ASN A 786 10.41 -19.81 -19.33
CA ASN A 786 10.79 -20.76 -18.28
C ASN A 786 9.58 -21.30 -17.49
N ASP A 787 8.41 -20.69 -17.64
CA ASP A 787 7.20 -21.16 -16.99
C ASP A 787 6.79 -22.53 -17.51
N VAL A 788 6.27 -23.32 -16.57
CA VAL A 788 5.81 -24.68 -16.81
C VAL A 788 4.30 -24.70 -16.90
N ILE A 789 3.78 -25.38 -17.91
CA ILE A 789 2.36 -25.67 -18.08
C ILE A 789 2.15 -27.16 -18.23
N THR A 790 0.98 -27.62 -17.80
CA THR A 790 0.62 -29.04 -17.87
C THR A 790 -0.31 -29.26 -19.06
N LEU A 791 0.09 -30.11 -20.01
CA LEU A 791 -0.65 -30.43 -21.22
C LEU A 791 -1.07 -31.89 -21.28
N PRO A 792 -2.25 -32.20 -21.87
CA PRO A 792 -2.65 -33.57 -22.11
C PRO A 792 -1.87 -34.15 -23.28
N VAL A 793 -1.33 -35.36 -23.10
CA VAL A 793 -0.54 -36.10 -24.07
C VAL A 793 -1.04 -37.51 -24.26
N LEU A 794 -0.80 -38.07 -25.44
CA LEU A 794 -1.05 -39.47 -25.75
C LEU A 794 0.25 -40.18 -26.13
N PRO A 795 0.45 -41.45 -25.74
CA PRO A 795 1.60 -42.23 -26.21
C PRO A 795 1.57 -42.35 -27.73
N THR A 796 2.69 -42.14 -28.37
CA THR A 796 2.80 -42.26 -29.84
C THR A 796 2.64 -43.73 -30.26
N GLN A 797 1.57 -44.05 -30.97
CA GLN A 797 1.41 -45.37 -31.59
C GLN A 797 2.34 -45.47 -32.79
N ALA A 798 3.10 -46.56 -32.88
CA ALA A 798 4.12 -46.81 -33.91
C ALA A 798 3.64 -46.83 -35.36
N ASN A 799 2.37 -46.62 -35.67
CA ASN A 799 1.79 -46.79 -37.01
C ASN A 799 0.86 -45.66 -37.50
N SER A 800 0.95 -44.44 -36.99
CA SER A 800 0.20 -43.34 -37.61
C SER A 800 1.12 -42.21 -38.10
N VAL A 801 1.70 -42.43 -39.27
CA VAL A 801 2.32 -41.35 -40.06
C VAL A 801 1.21 -40.59 -40.77
N ARG A 802 0.61 -39.63 -40.15
CA ARG A 802 -0.05 -38.47 -40.82
C ARG A 802 0.05 -37.27 -39.89
N HIS A 803 0.95 -36.34 -40.20
CA HIS A 803 1.00 -34.94 -39.77
C HIS A 803 1.08 -34.67 -38.27
N CYS A 804 2.15 -35.13 -37.64
CA CYS A 804 2.72 -34.44 -36.48
C CYS A 804 4.25 -34.70 -36.52
N GLU A 805 5.02 -33.72 -36.88
CA GLU A 805 6.46 -33.79 -36.62
C GLU A 805 6.61 -33.92 -35.09
N ALA A 806 7.26 -34.99 -34.67
CA ALA A 806 7.59 -35.20 -33.29
C ALA A 806 8.42 -33.99 -32.81
N PHE A 807 7.99 -33.30 -31.78
CA PHE A 807 8.75 -32.23 -31.14
C PHE A 807 10.05 -32.84 -30.62
N LYS A 808 11.17 -32.63 -31.37
CA LYS A 808 12.51 -32.82 -30.86
C LYS A 808 12.89 -31.51 -30.17
N PRO A 809 13.39 -31.51 -28.91
CA PRO A 809 13.93 -30.32 -28.32
C PRO A 809 15.08 -29.79 -29.20
N LYS A 810 15.02 -28.52 -29.55
CA LYS A 810 16.10 -27.84 -30.29
C LYS A 810 17.35 -27.90 -29.43
N GLN A 811 18.36 -28.69 -29.84
CA GLN A 811 19.70 -28.60 -29.30
C GLN A 811 20.24 -27.20 -29.59
N SER A 812 20.66 -26.52 -28.55
CA SER A 812 21.34 -25.23 -28.62
C SER A 812 22.62 -25.41 -29.42
N THR A 813 22.68 -24.85 -30.65
CA THR A 813 23.95 -24.63 -31.34
C THR A 813 24.67 -23.51 -30.60
N GLN A 814 25.62 -23.87 -29.75
CA GLN A 814 26.70 -22.99 -29.34
C GLN A 814 27.63 -22.79 -30.54
N ASN A 815 27.81 -21.55 -30.93
CA ASN A 815 28.85 -21.15 -31.83
C ASN A 815 30.14 -20.91 -31.05
N ASP A 816 31.20 -21.50 -31.60
CA ASP A 816 32.53 -21.64 -31.08
C ASP A 816 33.27 -20.33 -30.82
N GLY A 817 34.02 -20.31 -29.73
CA GLY A 817 35.19 -19.49 -29.51
C GLY A 817 36.22 -20.28 -28.71
N GLN A 818 37.31 -20.64 -29.42
CA GLN A 818 38.45 -21.46 -29.04
C GLN A 818 39.04 -21.19 -27.65
N GLY A 819 39.48 -22.26 -26.97
CA GLY A 819 40.45 -22.20 -25.88
C GLY A 819 40.70 -23.59 -25.25
N ASP A 820 41.81 -24.13 -25.51
CA ASP A 820 42.39 -25.46 -25.21
C ASP A 820 42.36 -25.94 -23.74
N CYS A 821 42.34 -27.26 -23.64
CA CYS A 821 43.12 -28.13 -22.80
C CYS A 821 42.50 -28.78 -21.52
N HIS A 822 42.59 -30.08 -21.65
CA HIS A 822 42.93 -31.17 -20.73
C HIS A 822 41.80 -32.02 -20.11
N GLU A 823 41.85 -33.24 -20.65
CA GLU A 823 41.32 -34.50 -20.14
C GLU A 823 41.54 -34.72 -18.63
N LYS A 824 40.57 -35.27 -17.98
CA LYS A 824 40.75 -36.45 -17.12
C LYS A 824 39.43 -37.21 -16.96
N SER A 825 39.50 -38.44 -17.46
CA SER A 825 38.57 -39.52 -17.24
C SER A 825 38.41 -39.89 -15.76
N SER A 826 37.17 -40.20 -15.33
CA SER A 826 36.94 -41.30 -14.41
C SER A 826 35.53 -41.85 -14.56
N ASP A 827 35.53 -43.13 -14.98
CA ASP A 827 34.39 -44.03 -14.97
C ASP A 827 33.65 -44.05 -13.65
N PHE A 828 32.36 -44.02 -13.70
CA PHE A 828 31.51 -44.76 -12.76
C PHE A 828 30.24 -45.24 -13.46
N SER A 829 30.23 -46.54 -13.71
CA SER A 829 29.06 -47.34 -14.10
C SER A 829 27.99 -47.26 -13.03
N ARG A 830 26.74 -46.94 -13.37
CA ARG A 830 25.57 -47.47 -12.71
C ARG A 830 24.48 -47.80 -13.74
N ASN A 831 24.20 -49.08 -13.67
CA ASN A 831 23.13 -49.73 -14.41
C ASN A 831 21.77 -49.42 -13.81
N ASP A 832 20.80 -49.56 -14.68
CA ASP A 832 19.44 -50.05 -14.42
C ASP A 832 18.55 -49.20 -13.49
N GLU A 833 17.85 -48.25 -14.14
CA GLU A 833 16.45 -47.90 -13.86
C GLU A 833 15.95 -46.77 -14.73
N ASN A 834 16.00 -46.86 -16.07
CA ASN A 834 15.47 -45.87 -17.00
C ASN A 834 14.95 -46.46 -18.32
N GLU A 835 14.14 -47.53 -18.24
CA GLU A 835 13.32 -47.96 -19.41
C GLU A 835 11.94 -47.24 -19.53
N ALA A 836 11.55 -46.42 -18.56
CA ALA A 836 10.27 -45.71 -18.57
C ALA A 836 10.34 -44.31 -19.25
N GLU A 837 11.51 -43.74 -19.50
CA GLU A 837 11.63 -42.32 -19.96
C GLU A 837 11.70 -42.13 -21.49
N ASN A 838 11.64 -43.17 -22.30
CA ASN A 838 11.76 -43.05 -23.78
C ASN A 838 10.47 -43.31 -24.53
N ARG A 839 9.28 -43.10 -23.95
CA ARG A 839 8.05 -43.11 -24.74
C ARG A 839 7.90 -41.78 -25.43
N ALA A 840 7.90 -41.74 -26.76
CA ALA A 840 7.52 -40.54 -27.52
C ALA A 840 6.05 -40.24 -27.28
N TYR A 841 5.73 -39.02 -26.90
CA TYR A 841 4.38 -38.52 -26.65
C TYR A 841 4.00 -37.48 -27.68
N THR A 842 2.73 -37.40 -28.02
CA THR A 842 2.15 -36.35 -28.86
C THR A 842 1.10 -35.59 -28.06
N LEU A 843 0.96 -34.27 -28.30
CA LEU A 843 -0.13 -33.50 -27.70
C LEU A 843 -1.49 -34.06 -28.13
N ALA A 844 -2.40 -34.19 -27.18
CA ALA A 844 -3.73 -34.74 -27.36
C ALA A 844 -4.73 -33.72 -27.96
N PHE A 845 -4.48 -33.26 -29.18
CA PHE A 845 -5.27 -32.19 -29.83
C PHE A 845 -6.75 -32.54 -29.91
N ASP A 846 -7.09 -33.78 -30.29
CA ASP A 846 -8.49 -34.20 -30.39
C ASP A 846 -9.23 -34.13 -29.05
N TYR A 847 -8.53 -34.40 -27.98
CA TYR A 847 -9.08 -34.24 -26.63
C TYR A 847 -9.29 -32.77 -26.28
N MET A 848 -8.29 -31.90 -26.50
CA MET A 848 -8.37 -30.45 -26.24
C MET A 848 -9.52 -29.82 -27.06
N GLU A 849 -9.63 -30.17 -28.32
CA GLU A 849 -10.66 -29.66 -29.22
C GLU A 849 -12.08 -30.12 -28.80
N SER A 850 -12.20 -31.39 -28.47
CA SER A 850 -13.47 -31.97 -28.05
C SER A 850 -13.95 -31.41 -26.71
N TYR A 851 -13.01 -31.15 -25.82
CA TYR A 851 -13.28 -30.57 -24.52
C TYR A 851 -13.85 -29.13 -24.64
N ILE A 852 -13.21 -28.27 -25.42
CA ILE A 852 -13.70 -26.91 -25.67
C ILE A 852 -15.03 -26.94 -26.44
N LYS A 853 -15.19 -27.82 -27.44
CA LYS A 853 -16.43 -27.96 -28.19
C LYS A 853 -17.63 -28.30 -27.28
N GLU A 854 -17.41 -29.18 -26.31
CA GLU A 854 -18.51 -29.55 -25.37
C GLU A 854 -18.84 -28.36 -24.43
N LEU A 855 -17.83 -27.63 -23.93
CA LEU A 855 -18.07 -26.42 -23.12
C LEU A 855 -18.79 -25.32 -23.89
N GLU A 856 -18.48 -25.12 -25.17
CA GLU A 856 -19.20 -24.19 -26.06
C GLU A 856 -20.67 -24.61 -26.19
N ALA A 857 -20.93 -25.92 -26.42
CA ALA A 857 -22.27 -26.43 -26.54
C ALA A 857 -23.09 -26.29 -25.25
N GLU A 858 -22.49 -26.59 -24.10
CA GLU A 858 -23.11 -26.39 -22.78
C GLU A 858 -23.51 -24.93 -22.57
N ARG A 859 -22.60 -24.01 -22.91
CA ARG A 859 -22.84 -22.57 -22.72
C ARG A 859 -23.92 -22.04 -23.66
N ILE A 860 -23.98 -22.53 -24.90
CA ILE A 860 -25.05 -22.20 -25.86
C ILE A 860 -26.39 -22.69 -25.33
N GLN A 861 -26.46 -23.93 -24.81
CA GLN A 861 -27.68 -24.46 -24.20
C GLN A 861 -28.16 -23.66 -22.98
N GLU A 862 -27.22 -23.23 -22.11
CA GLU A 862 -27.54 -22.34 -20.98
C GLU A 862 -28.09 -21.00 -21.45
N LEU A 863 -27.52 -20.41 -22.49
CA LEU A 863 -27.98 -19.16 -23.08
C LEU A 863 -29.36 -19.30 -23.71
N GLU A 864 -29.60 -20.39 -24.48
CA GLU A 864 -30.91 -20.72 -25.08
C GLU A 864 -31.96 -20.91 -23.97
N ALA A 865 -31.61 -21.64 -22.90
CA ALA A 865 -32.53 -21.84 -21.78
C ALA A 865 -32.86 -20.50 -21.09
N TYR A 866 -31.84 -19.62 -20.88
CA TYR A 866 -32.06 -18.29 -20.34
C TYR A 866 -32.96 -17.43 -21.23
N LEU A 867 -32.69 -17.38 -22.53
CA LEU A 867 -33.53 -16.64 -23.50
C LEU A 867 -34.97 -17.15 -23.52
N LYS A 868 -35.17 -18.46 -23.41
CA LYS A 868 -36.47 -19.06 -23.33
C LYS A 868 -37.24 -18.74 -22.04
N VAL A 869 -36.55 -18.79 -20.90
CA VAL A 869 -37.14 -18.47 -19.58
C VAL A 869 -37.47 -16.99 -19.45
N THR A 870 -36.64 -16.11 -20.00
CA THR A 870 -36.85 -14.66 -19.98
C THR A 870 -37.78 -14.15 -21.07
N GLY A 871 -38.20 -15.02 -22.02
CA GLY A 871 -39.01 -14.64 -23.17
C GLY A 871 -38.29 -13.85 -24.26
N LEU A 872 -36.94 -13.65 -24.09
CA LEU A 872 -36.12 -12.89 -25.04
C LEU A 872 -35.77 -13.65 -26.32
N ASN A 873 -36.23 -14.91 -26.46
CA ASN A 873 -36.13 -15.67 -27.69
C ASN A 873 -37.22 -15.30 -28.73
N ASP A 874 -38.28 -14.57 -28.31
CA ASP A 874 -39.26 -13.99 -29.23
C ASP A 874 -38.94 -12.53 -29.47
N TYR A 875 -38.35 -12.24 -30.63
CA TYR A 875 -37.97 -10.89 -31.05
C TYR A 875 -39.10 -10.15 -31.78
N THR A 876 -40.31 -10.74 -31.88
CA THR A 876 -41.51 -10.07 -32.40
C THR A 876 -42.06 -9.15 -31.32
N LEU A 877 -41.79 -7.85 -31.45
CA LEU A 877 -42.30 -6.84 -30.52
C LEU A 877 -43.84 -6.77 -30.65
N THR A 878 -44.53 -6.84 -29.54
CA THR A 878 -45.96 -6.55 -29.44
C THR A 878 -46.23 -5.08 -29.84
N GLU A 879 -47.45 -4.74 -30.22
CA GLU A 879 -47.85 -3.36 -30.56
C GLU A 879 -47.56 -2.39 -29.40
N GLN A 880 -47.66 -2.83 -28.13
CA GLN A 880 -47.36 -2.03 -26.96
C GLN A 880 -45.86 -1.80 -26.79
N GLU A 881 -45.05 -2.80 -27.05
CA GLU A 881 -43.57 -2.67 -26.99
C GLU A 881 -43.05 -1.83 -28.16
N GLN A 882 -43.62 -1.94 -29.34
CA GLN A 882 -43.31 -1.07 -30.48
C GLN A 882 -43.67 0.39 -30.18
N ALA A 883 -44.81 0.64 -29.52
CA ALA A 883 -45.22 1.96 -29.10
C ALA A 883 -44.30 2.55 -28.01
N ALA A 884 -43.85 1.70 -27.05
CA ALA A 884 -42.90 2.07 -26.01
C ALA A 884 -41.50 2.36 -26.58
N LEU A 885 -41.05 1.58 -27.55
CA LEU A 885 -39.78 1.80 -28.25
C LEU A 885 -39.81 3.12 -29.03
N LYS A 886 -40.87 3.38 -29.77
CA LYS A 886 -41.08 4.65 -30.45
C LYS A 886 -41.14 5.86 -29.51
N ALA A 887 -41.75 5.70 -28.32
CA ALA A 887 -41.78 6.75 -27.29
C ALA A 887 -40.40 7.01 -26.73
N PHE A 888 -39.58 5.96 -26.53
CA PHE A 888 -38.20 6.08 -26.05
C PHE A 888 -37.27 6.72 -27.10
N GLU A 889 -37.39 6.37 -28.36
CA GLU A 889 -36.66 7.01 -29.47
C GLU A 889 -36.99 8.50 -29.59
N ASN A 890 -38.26 8.86 -29.41
CA ASN A 890 -38.68 10.28 -29.40
C ASN A 890 -38.15 11.08 -28.19
N LEU A 891 -37.99 10.43 -27.02
CA LEU A 891 -37.38 11.00 -25.84
C LEU A 891 -35.86 11.17 -25.98
N SER A 892 -35.20 10.22 -26.62
CA SER A 892 -33.74 10.32 -26.84
C SER A 892 -33.41 11.43 -27.84
N THR A 893 -34.15 11.53 -28.92
CA THR A 893 -33.99 12.61 -29.90
C THR A 893 -34.38 14.00 -29.37
N ALA A 894 -35.30 14.11 -28.42
CA ALA A 894 -35.63 15.35 -27.73
C ALA A 894 -34.48 15.79 -26.79
N ASN A 895 -33.89 14.88 -26.05
CA ASN A 895 -32.74 15.11 -25.18
C ASN A 895 -31.46 15.48 -25.95
N GLU A 896 -31.26 14.96 -27.16
CA GLU A 896 -30.13 15.33 -28.01
C GLU A 896 -30.30 16.74 -28.56
N ARG A 897 -31.50 17.12 -29.01
CA ARG A 897 -31.80 18.49 -29.46
C ARG A 897 -31.68 19.52 -28.33
N GLU A 898 -32.00 19.16 -27.10
CA GLU A 898 -31.85 20.04 -25.94
C GLU A 898 -30.36 20.22 -25.58
N ARG A 899 -29.56 19.14 -25.63
CA ARG A 899 -28.11 19.21 -25.46
C ARG A 899 -27.40 19.99 -26.58
N GLU A 900 -27.87 19.93 -27.81
CA GLU A 900 -27.36 20.73 -28.91
C GLU A 900 -27.69 22.22 -28.71
N ARG A 901 -28.91 22.57 -28.31
CA ARG A 901 -29.30 23.95 -27.95
C ARG A 901 -28.50 24.51 -26.78
N GLU A 902 -28.21 23.69 -25.76
CA GLU A 902 -27.34 24.11 -24.68
C GLU A 902 -25.88 24.31 -25.14
N ARG A 903 -25.38 23.50 -26.05
CA ARG A 903 -24.05 23.66 -26.66
C ARG A 903 -23.97 24.91 -27.53
N GLU A 904 -24.98 25.21 -28.30
CA GLU A 904 -25.08 26.45 -29.10
C GLU A 904 -25.22 27.70 -28.23
N SER A 905 -26.04 27.65 -27.17
CA SER A 905 -26.16 28.73 -26.19
C SER A 905 -24.83 29.00 -25.47
N LYS A 906 -24.08 27.94 -25.08
CA LYS A 906 -22.74 28.07 -24.49
C LYS A 906 -21.69 28.56 -25.50
N ARG A 907 -21.83 28.26 -26.79
CA ARG A 907 -20.99 28.84 -27.86
C ARG A 907 -21.26 30.33 -28.07
N HIS A 908 -22.51 30.75 -28.07
CA HIS A 908 -22.87 32.15 -28.18
C HIS A 908 -22.47 33.00 -26.96
N ALA A 909 -22.57 32.41 -25.75
CA ALA A 909 -22.10 33.08 -24.52
C ALA A 909 -20.56 33.17 -24.40
N ARG A 910 -19.81 32.39 -25.21
CA ARG A 910 -18.32 32.47 -25.28
C ARG A 910 -17.86 33.43 -26.42
N ALA A 911 -18.73 33.78 -27.34
CA ALA A 911 -18.43 34.68 -28.47
C ALA A 911 -18.86 36.12 -28.19
N ALA A 912 -19.69 36.37 -27.19
CA ALA A 912 -20.01 37.69 -26.60
C ALA A 912 -19.09 37.93 -25.35
#